data_4f17fc06ee8a46c331d1630c3dfb8558
#
_entry.id   4f17fc06ee8a46c331d1630c3dfb8558
#
_cell.length_a   1.000
_cell.length_b   1.000
_cell.length_c   1.000
_cell.angle_alpha   90.00
_cell.angle_beta   90.00
_cell.angle_gamma   90.00
#
_symmetry.space_group_name_H-M   'P 1'
#
loop_
_entity.id
_entity.type
_entity.pdbx_description
1 polymer ?
#
loop_
_entity_poly.entity_id
_entity_poly.type
_entity_poly.pdbx_seq_one_letter_code
_entity_poly.pdbx_strand_id
1 'polypeptide(L)'
;MMRLSSSLRRYRWAVFVVWVLLLVPSVYLAINHSDRLTGGGFEVAGSQSLDLQHQLEEQFPDQGASPLALVAVPRADASFEDMNEAVAQLRRIAGEVPSVTEAPNPQQPPPAPDRPYVVQLKVDFNNSGAVDIANQLRDKVGIEGEQAGLSDNGKVRLYVIGQGALGAAAQQATKHDIAQAEKWNAPVVLIILLAVFGSLAAAAMPLLLGICTVVVTMGVVFLLSHVMAMSVFATSTVSMFGIAVAVDYSLFILMRYREELRAGRDSAQAIDGAMATSGLAVVLSGLTVIASVSGIYLINTPILQSMATGAILAVAVAVLTSTTLIPAVLATFGRSAAKRSRLLHWSRRPDTTQSRFWTRWIGAVMRRPWVSASCAAVMLLVMAAPAFGMTLGNSMLRQFDPSHEIRGGVNAAAEALGPGALGPVRVMVTFPDGQADGPAAQAALATVGRTMKEGPDVAAVTPPVLGKDNDSALLSAVLSVDPEDFRARDAVDWMRTELPKLDIGNAQIDVGGPTALIKDFDDQVSKAQPWVFVFVAVIAFVMLLIAIRSVFLALKGVLMTVLSVAAAYGSLVVVFQWGWLEDLGFAPLESLDSTVPPLVLAMTFGLSMDYEIFLLTRIRERFLITNNTRDAVAYGISTSARTITSAALIMIAVFIGFAFAGMPLVAQIGVACATAIAVDATIVRLVLVPALMAMFDEWNWWLPRWLDRILPSVDFEKPLPKVDISDLVLVPETALAAPGADLRMVVKSAAKLKRLAPQTVVVADPLAFTGCGPAPGERRLSGRLPTITSTGSVTRPVHPVTMWRGRINVALDALETASDSERLPVQRRSPIEATTVQLPTGDRLLIPTGAETLRMKSYLLMCRNTTRDYAEFARLVDSMETDTAARVLTGMDRYYCGKRTRTHWVATQLVRRLADPRPSDDPDAPVETDWDQVRQRCLSVAVAMLDRTELEEAR
;
A
#
# COMPACT_ATOMS: atom_id res chain seq x y z
N MET A 1 11.04 -17.33 -2.46
CA MET A 1 9.60 -17.44 -2.76
C MET A 1 9.20 -18.75 -3.46
N MET A 2 9.80 -19.16 -4.57
CA MET A 2 9.41 -20.41 -5.27
C MET A 2 9.47 -21.67 -4.40
N ARG A 3 10.52 -21.87 -3.59
CA ARG A 3 10.62 -23.03 -2.67
C ARG A 3 9.55 -22.99 -1.59
N LEU A 4 9.27 -21.80 -1.05
CA LEU A 4 8.22 -21.59 -0.07
C LEU A 4 6.84 -21.93 -0.68
N SER A 5 6.51 -21.37 -1.84
CA SER A 5 5.27 -21.64 -2.55
C SER A 5 5.05 -23.13 -2.82
N SER A 6 6.08 -23.82 -3.32
CA SER A 6 6.00 -25.27 -3.60
C SER A 6 5.76 -26.10 -2.34
N SER A 7 6.37 -25.71 -1.20
CA SER A 7 6.15 -26.35 0.10
C SER A 7 4.74 -26.11 0.62
N LEU A 8 4.27 -24.85 0.61
CA LEU A 8 2.93 -24.48 1.07
C LEU A 8 1.83 -25.15 0.24
N ARG A 9 2.04 -25.28 -1.06
CA ARG A 9 1.13 -26.01 -1.94
C ARG A 9 1.10 -27.52 -1.63
N ARG A 10 2.26 -28.14 -1.34
CA ARG A 10 2.35 -29.54 -0.95
C ARG A 10 1.64 -29.80 0.37
N TYR A 11 1.81 -28.91 1.35
CA TYR A 11 1.24 -29.03 2.69
C TYR A 11 0.00 -28.11 2.88
N ARG A 12 -0.80 -27.89 1.82
CA ARG A 12 -1.95 -26.96 1.84
C ARG A 12 -2.94 -27.20 2.97
N TRP A 13 -3.19 -28.45 3.32
CA TRP A 13 -4.10 -28.80 4.41
C TRP A 13 -3.53 -28.40 5.78
N ALA A 14 -2.23 -28.55 6.00
CA ALA A 14 -1.57 -28.04 7.20
C ALA A 14 -1.65 -26.51 7.29
N VAL A 15 -1.51 -25.80 6.16
CA VAL A 15 -1.69 -24.35 6.11
C VAL A 15 -3.11 -23.96 6.52
N PHE A 16 -4.15 -24.63 6.01
CA PHE A 16 -5.52 -24.39 6.42
C PHE A 16 -5.75 -24.65 7.91
N VAL A 17 -5.21 -25.75 8.45
CA VAL A 17 -5.28 -26.06 9.89
C VAL A 17 -4.64 -24.96 10.73
N VAL A 18 -3.44 -24.51 10.36
CA VAL A 18 -2.75 -23.42 11.07
C VAL A 18 -3.58 -22.13 11.04
N TRP A 19 -4.16 -21.77 9.89
CA TRP A 19 -5.01 -20.58 9.79
C TRP A 19 -6.30 -20.70 10.59
N VAL A 20 -6.91 -21.88 10.66
CA VAL A 20 -8.07 -22.12 11.53
C VAL A 20 -7.68 -22.00 12.99
N LEU A 21 -6.51 -22.54 13.38
CA LEU A 21 -5.95 -22.43 14.74
C LEU A 21 -5.64 -20.97 15.13
N LEU A 22 -5.38 -20.09 14.17
CA LEU A 22 -5.24 -18.65 14.39
C LEU A 22 -6.59 -17.94 14.44
N LEU A 23 -7.51 -18.29 13.55
CA LEU A 23 -8.82 -17.63 13.44
C LEU A 23 -9.70 -17.90 14.66
N VAL A 24 -9.79 -19.15 15.13
CA VAL A 24 -10.69 -19.52 16.24
C VAL A 24 -10.36 -18.77 17.53
N PRO A 25 -9.12 -18.73 18.01
CA PRO A 25 -8.75 -17.93 19.17
C PRO A 25 -8.96 -16.42 18.94
N SER A 26 -8.68 -15.92 17.71
CA SER A 26 -8.86 -14.51 17.39
C SER A 26 -10.34 -14.09 17.49
N VAL A 27 -11.25 -14.92 17.00
CA VAL A 27 -12.70 -14.68 17.15
C VAL A 27 -13.11 -14.73 18.62
N TYR A 28 -12.59 -15.70 19.38
CA TYR A 28 -12.87 -15.79 20.82
C TYR A 28 -12.42 -14.53 21.58
N LEU A 29 -11.19 -14.05 21.29
CA LEU A 29 -10.67 -12.83 21.89
C LEU A 29 -11.50 -11.60 21.48
N ALA A 30 -11.92 -11.51 20.22
CA ALA A 30 -12.72 -10.39 19.74
C ALA A 30 -14.09 -10.30 20.43
N ILE A 31 -14.70 -11.46 20.77
CA ILE A 31 -16.01 -11.50 21.44
C ILE A 31 -15.86 -11.19 22.94
N ASN A 32 -14.83 -11.71 23.61
CA ASN A 32 -14.77 -11.70 25.07
C ASN A 32 -13.84 -10.63 25.65
N HIS A 33 -12.99 -9.97 24.86
CA HIS A 33 -11.99 -9.01 25.33
C HIS A 33 -12.02 -7.66 24.62
N SER A 34 -13.09 -7.38 23.86
CA SER A 34 -13.24 -6.10 23.16
C SER A 34 -13.38 -4.90 24.10
N ASP A 35 -13.71 -5.14 25.35
CA ASP A 35 -13.96 -4.10 26.35
C ASP A 35 -12.68 -3.56 27.01
N ARG A 36 -11.53 -4.21 26.76
CA ARG A 36 -10.22 -3.79 27.30
C ARG A 36 -9.57 -2.64 26.53
N LEU A 37 -10.11 -2.25 25.41
CA LEU A 37 -9.59 -1.11 24.64
C LEU A 37 -10.06 0.19 25.30
N THR A 38 -9.13 1.14 25.46
CA THR A 38 -9.43 2.43 26.05
C THR A 38 -9.99 3.41 25.02
N GLY A 39 -10.98 4.20 25.39
CA GLY A 39 -11.44 5.34 24.59
C GLY A 39 -10.51 6.57 24.70
N GLY A 40 -9.45 6.50 25.54
CA GLY A 40 -8.47 7.55 25.78
C GLY A 40 -7.17 7.34 25.01
N GLY A 41 -6.07 7.86 25.56
CA GLY A 41 -4.73 7.76 24.98
C GLY A 41 -4.25 9.07 24.38
N PHE A 42 -4.93 10.17 24.70
CA PHE A 42 -4.55 11.53 24.32
C PHE A 42 -3.52 12.14 25.28
N GLU A 43 -2.97 11.37 26.19
CA GLU A 43 -1.96 11.77 27.13
C GLU A 43 -0.59 11.87 26.45
N VAL A 44 0.23 12.81 26.92
CA VAL A 44 1.59 13.00 26.42
C VAL A 44 2.56 12.70 27.56
N ALA A 45 3.33 11.65 27.42
CA ALA A 45 4.31 11.27 28.43
C ALA A 45 5.35 12.40 28.66
N GLY A 46 5.51 12.82 29.94
CA GLY A 46 6.42 13.90 30.33
C GLY A 46 5.89 15.31 30.04
N SER A 47 4.60 15.48 29.79
CA SER A 47 3.97 16.80 29.73
C SER A 47 3.65 17.30 31.14
N GLN A 48 3.72 18.63 31.33
CA GLN A 48 3.41 19.25 32.60
C GLN A 48 1.99 18.92 33.09
N SER A 49 1.03 18.84 32.18
CA SER A 49 -0.36 18.52 32.54
C SER A 49 -0.55 17.07 32.98
N LEU A 50 0.20 16.10 32.40
CA LEU A 50 0.15 14.70 32.82
C LEU A 50 0.87 14.50 34.15
N ASP A 51 2.04 15.13 34.34
CA ASP A 51 2.78 15.06 35.58
C ASP A 51 1.97 15.67 36.72
N LEU A 52 1.30 16.81 36.48
CA LEU A 52 0.35 17.39 37.42
C LEU A 52 -0.81 16.46 37.73
N GLN A 53 -1.35 15.77 36.73
CA GLN A 53 -2.44 14.82 36.94
C GLN A 53 -2.04 13.68 37.87
N HIS A 54 -0.82 13.12 37.75
CA HIS A 54 -0.30 12.10 38.65
C HIS A 54 -0.11 12.63 40.06
N GLN A 55 0.40 13.85 40.22
CA GLN A 55 0.54 14.49 41.51
C GLN A 55 -0.83 14.76 42.16
N LEU A 56 -1.84 15.16 41.38
CA LEU A 56 -3.21 15.32 41.89
C LEU A 56 -3.81 14.01 42.38
N GLU A 57 -3.55 12.89 41.70
CA GLU A 57 -4.01 11.58 42.16
C GLU A 57 -3.39 11.16 43.48
N GLU A 58 -2.09 11.52 43.73
CA GLU A 58 -1.37 11.20 44.95
C GLU A 58 -1.72 12.13 46.11
N GLN A 59 -1.75 13.44 45.85
CA GLN A 59 -1.86 14.46 46.91
C GLN A 59 -3.27 14.97 47.14
N PHE A 60 -4.16 14.88 46.15
CA PHE A 60 -5.53 15.38 46.23
C PHE A 60 -6.57 14.30 45.85
N PRO A 61 -6.60 13.17 46.58
CA PRO A 61 -7.48 12.06 46.22
C PRO A 61 -8.96 12.44 46.21
N ASP A 62 -9.33 13.49 46.94
CA ASP A 62 -10.67 14.03 47.00
C ASP A 62 -11.07 14.91 45.79
N GLN A 63 -10.09 15.38 45.04
CA GLN A 63 -10.30 16.19 43.85
C GLN A 63 -10.30 15.38 42.52
N GLY A 64 -10.19 14.08 42.64
CA GLY A 64 -10.37 12.99 41.65
C GLY A 64 -9.90 13.26 40.21
N ALA A 65 -9.24 12.28 39.61
CA ALA A 65 -8.64 12.42 38.28
C ALA A 65 -9.65 12.45 37.13
N SER A 66 -10.79 11.77 37.27
CA SER A 66 -11.80 11.62 36.22
C SER A 66 -13.20 11.83 36.76
N PRO A 67 -13.70 13.05 36.77
CA PRO A 67 -15.06 13.33 37.23
C PRO A 67 -16.04 12.66 36.27
N LEU A 68 -16.82 11.71 36.77
CA LEU A 68 -18.08 11.28 36.18
C LEU A 68 -19.19 12.11 36.79
N ALA A 69 -20.23 12.39 35.99
CA ALA A 69 -21.42 13.02 36.51
C ALA A 69 -22.67 12.47 35.84
N LEU A 70 -23.76 12.45 36.57
CA LEU A 70 -25.10 12.12 36.08
C LEU A 70 -25.87 13.42 35.92
N VAL A 71 -26.61 13.58 34.84
CA VAL A 71 -27.35 14.81 34.56
C VAL A 71 -28.82 14.48 34.35
N ALA A 72 -29.67 15.22 35.06
CA ALA A 72 -31.11 15.18 34.86
C ALA A 72 -31.57 16.44 34.13
N VAL A 73 -32.26 16.27 33.02
CA VAL A 73 -32.74 17.36 32.15
C VAL A 73 -34.25 17.30 32.06
N PRO A 74 -35.00 18.30 32.59
CA PRO A 74 -36.47 18.28 32.55
C PRO A 74 -36.97 18.39 31.10
N ARG A 75 -38.07 17.70 30.81
CA ARG A 75 -38.90 18.00 29.65
C ARG A 75 -39.86 19.13 29.95
N ALA A 76 -40.50 19.68 28.92
CA ALA A 76 -41.40 20.82 29.06
C ALA A 76 -42.61 20.57 30.00
N ASP A 77 -42.93 19.34 30.24
CA ASP A 77 -44.05 18.87 31.09
C ASP A 77 -43.58 18.36 32.47
N ALA A 78 -42.34 18.49 32.82
CA ALA A 78 -41.77 18.03 34.07
C ALA A 78 -42.14 18.99 35.22
N SER A 79 -42.47 18.41 36.39
CA SER A 79 -42.73 19.10 37.63
C SER A 79 -41.55 19.07 38.60
N PHE A 80 -41.62 19.82 39.69
CA PHE A 80 -40.64 19.73 40.79
C PHE A 80 -40.50 18.35 41.37
N GLU A 81 -41.62 17.64 41.49
CA GLU A 81 -41.67 16.26 42.01
C GLU A 81 -40.97 15.32 41.05
N ASP A 82 -41.27 15.41 39.74
CA ASP A 82 -40.61 14.62 38.69
C ASP A 82 -39.08 14.81 38.70
N MET A 83 -38.58 16.04 38.88
CA MET A 83 -37.14 16.31 38.97
C MET A 83 -36.50 15.76 40.23
N ASN A 84 -37.16 15.88 41.41
CA ASN A 84 -36.67 15.30 42.66
C ASN A 84 -36.62 13.79 42.60
N GLU A 85 -37.62 13.15 41.99
CA GLU A 85 -37.67 11.72 41.79
C GLU A 85 -36.56 11.23 40.84
N ALA A 86 -36.33 11.94 39.74
CA ALA A 86 -35.25 11.64 38.78
C ALA A 86 -33.88 11.76 39.44
N VAL A 87 -33.64 12.83 40.22
CA VAL A 87 -32.35 13.00 40.94
C VAL A 87 -32.19 11.91 42.02
N ALA A 88 -33.28 11.53 42.74
CA ALA A 88 -33.21 10.41 43.66
C ALA A 88 -32.94 9.07 42.95
N GLN A 89 -33.51 8.88 41.76
CA GLN A 89 -33.17 7.73 40.89
C GLN A 89 -31.72 7.69 40.51
N LEU A 90 -31.12 8.82 40.06
CA LEU A 90 -29.70 8.92 39.73
C LEU A 90 -28.81 8.62 40.92
N ARG A 91 -29.14 9.11 42.11
CA ARG A 91 -28.41 8.82 43.37
C ARG A 91 -28.49 7.34 43.75
N ARG A 92 -29.64 6.70 43.55
CA ARG A 92 -29.79 5.25 43.76
C ARG A 92 -28.86 4.49 42.79
N ILE A 93 -28.92 4.82 41.51
CA ILE A 93 -28.09 4.20 40.47
C ILE A 93 -26.59 4.35 40.80
N ALA A 94 -26.16 5.55 41.19
CA ALA A 94 -24.80 5.78 41.62
C ALA A 94 -24.36 4.92 42.80
N GLY A 95 -25.25 4.79 43.81
CA GLY A 95 -24.99 3.99 45.01
C GLY A 95 -24.99 2.46 44.78
N GLU A 96 -25.52 2.01 43.63
CA GLU A 96 -25.50 0.59 43.23
C GLU A 96 -24.26 0.17 42.49
N VAL A 97 -23.44 1.12 42.06
CA VAL A 97 -22.19 0.85 41.32
C VAL A 97 -21.03 0.88 42.30
N PRO A 98 -20.28 -0.21 42.47
CA PRO A 98 -19.13 -0.26 43.36
C PRO A 98 -18.10 0.83 43.01
N SER A 99 -17.43 1.39 44.01
CA SER A 99 -16.37 2.41 43.88
C SER A 99 -16.83 3.76 43.31
N VAL A 100 -18.14 4.04 43.37
CA VAL A 100 -18.69 5.36 43.01
C VAL A 100 -19.30 5.98 44.26
N THR A 101 -18.93 7.22 44.54
CA THR A 101 -19.48 8.02 45.62
C THR A 101 -19.95 9.37 45.09
N GLU A 102 -21.00 9.93 45.66
CA GLU A 102 -21.45 11.29 45.30
C GLU A 102 -20.48 12.33 45.89
N ALA A 103 -20.10 13.27 45.03
CA ALA A 103 -19.35 14.47 45.45
C ALA A 103 -20.33 15.65 45.54
N PRO A 104 -20.86 15.98 46.70
CA PRO A 104 -21.88 17.02 46.82
C PRO A 104 -21.30 18.39 46.47
N ASN A 105 -22.00 19.15 45.63
CA ASN A 105 -21.66 20.53 45.30
C ASN A 105 -22.60 21.48 46.08
N PRO A 106 -22.15 22.06 47.19
CA PRO A 106 -22.99 22.94 48.02
C PRO A 106 -23.40 24.24 47.37
N GLN A 107 -22.74 24.59 46.26
CA GLN A 107 -23.05 25.84 45.52
C GLN A 107 -24.14 25.62 44.44
N GLN A 108 -24.51 24.40 44.15
CA GLN A 108 -25.55 24.10 43.18
C GLN A 108 -26.94 24.31 43.75
N PRO A 109 -27.82 25.09 43.07
CA PRO A 109 -29.19 25.25 43.50
C PRO A 109 -29.96 23.93 43.53
N PRO A 110 -31.00 23.75 44.32
CA PRO A 110 -31.81 22.55 44.39
C PRO A 110 -32.46 22.24 43.03
N PRO A 111 -32.82 20.92 42.78
CA PRO A 111 -33.45 20.53 41.54
C PRO A 111 -34.71 21.34 41.24
N ALA A 112 -34.90 21.77 39.98
CA ALA A 112 -36.00 22.59 39.53
C ALA A 112 -36.44 22.18 38.11
N PRO A 113 -37.71 22.37 37.72
CA PRO A 113 -38.23 21.97 36.42
C PRO A 113 -37.81 22.90 35.28
N ASP A 114 -37.16 24.01 35.59
CA ASP A 114 -36.71 25.04 34.64
C ASP A 114 -35.21 24.92 34.22
N ARG A 115 -34.47 24.00 34.85
CA ARG A 115 -33.01 23.88 34.64
C ARG A 115 -32.53 22.42 34.82
N PRO A 116 -31.42 22.05 34.15
CA PRO A 116 -30.73 20.78 34.38
C PRO A 116 -30.12 20.72 35.80
N TYR A 117 -30.00 19.46 36.29
CA TYR A 117 -29.34 19.20 37.58
C TYR A 117 -28.25 18.17 37.42
N VAL A 118 -27.06 18.44 38.02
CA VAL A 118 -25.87 17.60 37.90
C VAL A 118 -25.55 16.92 39.21
N VAL A 119 -25.47 15.60 39.23
CA VAL A 119 -24.99 14.79 40.33
C VAL A 119 -23.51 14.44 40.03
N GLN A 120 -22.60 15.13 40.70
CA GLN A 120 -21.17 14.86 40.53
C GLN A 120 -20.79 13.57 41.26
N LEU A 121 -19.97 12.77 40.60
CA LEU A 121 -19.52 11.49 41.14
C LEU A 121 -18.00 11.49 41.28
N LYS A 122 -17.53 10.91 42.36
CA LYS A 122 -16.15 10.58 42.61
C LYS A 122 -15.92 9.10 42.32
N VAL A 123 -14.88 8.82 41.55
CA VAL A 123 -14.52 7.44 41.13
C VAL A 123 -13.07 7.19 41.50
N ASP A 124 -12.80 6.08 42.18
CA ASP A 124 -11.48 5.73 42.69
C ASP A 124 -10.62 4.91 41.70
N PHE A 125 -10.77 5.14 40.40
CA PHE A 125 -10.07 4.35 39.37
C PHE A 125 -9.31 5.19 38.36
N ASN A 126 -8.32 4.55 37.72
CA ASN A 126 -7.65 5.07 36.54
C ASN A 126 -8.62 5.13 35.32
N ASN A 127 -8.19 5.80 34.24
CA ASN A 127 -9.04 6.07 33.06
C ASN A 127 -9.72 4.82 32.46
N SER A 128 -9.10 3.63 32.50
CA SER A 128 -9.71 2.41 31.98
C SER A 128 -10.84 1.90 32.89
N GLY A 129 -10.67 1.95 34.18
CA GLY A 129 -11.72 1.59 35.15
C GLY A 129 -12.90 2.57 35.09
N ALA A 130 -12.65 3.86 34.83
CA ALA A 130 -13.69 4.86 34.67
C ALA A 130 -14.61 4.59 33.46
N VAL A 131 -14.08 4.01 32.37
CA VAL A 131 -14.87 3.60 31.19
C VAL A 131 -15.82 2.44 31.52
N ASP A 132 -15.34 1.46 32.28
CA ASP A 132 -16.19 0.30 32.69
C ASP A 132 -17.30 0.73 33.63
N ILE A 133 -17.00 1.62 34.58
CA ILE A 133 -17.98 2.23 35.48
C ILE A 133 -19.00 3.05 34.68
N ALA A 134 -18.53 3.87 33.77
CA ALA A 134 -19.40 4.66 32.89
C ALA A 134 -20.35 3.77 32.07
N ASN A 135 -19.87 2.66 31.51
CA ASN A 135 -20.72 1.68 30.82
C ASN A 135 -21.80 1.12 31.76
N GLN A 136 -21.45 0.72 32.98
CA GLN A 136 -22.41 0.23 33.95
C GLN A 136 -23.48 1.28 34.34
N LEU A 137 -23.03 2.54 34.50
CA LEU A 137 -23.96 3.65 34.78
C LEU A 137 -24.84 3.94 33.56
N ARG A 138 -24.35 3.92 32.36
CA ARG A 138 -25.11 4.11 31.10
C ARG A 138 -26.19 3.04 30.93
N ASP A 139 -25.82 1.77 31.17
CA ASP A 139 -26.79 0.65 31.13
C ASP A 139 -27.87 0.80 32.17
N LYS A 140 -27.53 1.18 33.41
CA LYS A 140 -28.50 1.37 34.51
C LYS A 140 -29.37 2.60 34.33
N VAL A 141 -28.87 3.65 33.72
CA VAL A 141 -29.61 4.87 33.37
C VAL A 141 -30.54 4.63 32.16
N GLY A 142 -30.35 3.54 31.43
CA GLY A 142 -31.15 3.21 30.27
C GLY A 142 -30.74 3.96 29.02
N ILE A 143 -29.43 4.25 28.84
CA ILE A 143 -28.92 4.86 27.63
C ILE A 143 -28.76 3.77 26.59
N GLU A 144 -29.53 3.85 25.51
CA GLU A 144 -29.45 2.92 24.38
C GLU A 144 -28.93 3.63 23.11
N GLY A 145 -27.78 3.23 22.66
CA GLY A 145 -27.14 3.82 21.47
C GLY A 145 -26.82 5.29 21.67
N GLU A 146 -27.47 6.16 20.88
CA GLU A 146 -27.28 7.62 20.88
C GLU A 146 -28.36 8.36 21.68
N GLN A 147 -29.30 7.65 22.30
CA GLN A 147 -30.45 8.22 22.97
C GLN A 147 -30.23 8.32 24.48
N ALA A 148 -30.64 9.44 25.05
CA ALA A 148 -30.62 9.68 26.48
C ALA A 148 -31.54 8.69 27.20
N GLY A 149 -31.17 8.27 28.39
CA GLY A 149 -32.02 7.55 29.29
C GLY A 149 -33.24 8.38 29.74
N LEU A 150 -34.25 7.71 30.29
CA LEU A 150 -35.45 8.38 30.78
C LEU A 150 -35.67 8.01 32.26
N SER A 151 -36.16 8.96 33.03
CA SER A 151 -36.66 8.69 34.38
C SER A 151 -37.80 7.69 34.36
N ASP A 152 -38.09 7.03 35.47
CA ASP A 152 -39.15 6.03 35.61
C ASP A 152 -40.54 6.55 35.12
N ASN A 153 -40.81 7.85 35.25
CA ASN A 153 -42.01 8.51 34.77
C ASN A 153 -41.94 9.04 33.32
N GLY A 154 -40.74 8.95 32.67
CA GLY A 154 -40.50 9.35 31.28
C GLY A 154 -40.44 10.86 31.03
N LYS A 155 -40.54 11.71 32.07
CA LYS A 155 -40.56 13.20 31.94
C LYS A 155 -39.22 13.87 32.09
N VAL A 156 -38.21 13.17 32.55
CA VAL A 156 -36.83 13.70 32.69
C VAL A 156 -35.87 12.86 31.88
N ARG A 157 -35.00 13.52 31.09
CA ARG A 157 -33.92 12.85 30.38
C ARG A 157 -32.74 12.68 31.31
N LEU A 158 -32.10 11.52 31.24
CA LEU A 158 -30.98 11.16 32.11
C LEU A 158 -29.73 10.93 31.24
N TYR A 159 -28.60 11.47 31.69
CA TYR A 159 -27.33 11.37 30.95
C TYR A 159 -26.20 10.95 31.89
N VAL A 160 -25.17 10.36 31.31
CA VAL A 160 -23.89 10.06 31.98
C VAL A 160 -22.79 10.81 31.24
N ILE A 161 -22.06 11.66 31.94
CA ILE A 161 -21.02 12.53 31.34
C ILE A 161 -19.68 12.41 32.06
N GLY A 162 -18.64 12.94 31.50
CA GLY A 162 -17.26 12.89 31.99
C GLY A 162 -16.36 12.06 31.10
N GLN A 163 -15.05 12.06 31.37
CA GLN A 163 -14.08 11.38 30.50
C GLN A 163 -14.34 9.88 30.33
N GLY A 164 -14.70 9.19 31.41
CA GLY A 164 -15.08 7.78 31.33
C GLY A 164 -16.30 7.54 30.45
N ALA A 165 -17.34 8.39 30.55
CA ALA A 165 -18.54 8.33 29.72
C ALA A 165 -18.25 8.64 28.24
N LEU A 166 -17.38 9.60 28.00
CA LEU A 166 -16.92 9.97 26.64
C LEU A 166 -16.16 8.81 26.00
N GLY A 167 -15.27 8.15 26.77
CA GLY A 167 -14.57 6.93 26.34
C GLY A 167 -15.52 5.76 26.04
N ALA A 168 -16.52 5.54 26.88
CA ALA A 168 -17.56 4.53 26.69
C ALA A 168 -18.39 4.78 25.42
N ALA A 169 -18.82 6.02 25.20
CA ALA A 169 -19.55 6.43 24.02
C ALA A 169 -18.69 6.26 22.74
N ALA A 170 -17.41 6.67 22.78
CA ALA A 170 -16.48 6.47 21.66
C ALA A 170 -16.27 4.99 21.33
N GLN A 171 -16.14 4.13 22.33
CA GLN A 171 -16.03 2.69 22.14
C GLN A 171 -17.26 2.11 21.46
N GLN A 172 -18.46 2.50 21.90
CA GLN A 172 -19.73 2.04 21.33
C GLN A 172 -19.93 2.57 19.91
N ALA A 173 -19.69 3.86 19.67
CA ALA A 173 -19.76 4.47 18.35
C ALA A 173 -18.79 3.82 17.36
N THR A 174 -17.51 3.62 17.76
CA THR A 174 -16.52 2.96 16.92
C THR A 174 -16.91 1.53 16.54
N LYS A 175 -17.45 0.74 17.48
CA LYS A 175 -17.97 -0.62 17.18
C LYS A 175 -19.11 -0.55 16.17
N HIS A 176 -20.04 0.38 16.33
CA HIS A 176 -21.17 0.59 15.42
C HIS A 176 -20.71 0.98 14.02
N ASP A 177 -19.81 1.94 13.93
CA ASP A 177 -19.24 2.46 12.68
C ASP A 177 -18.51 1.40 11.88
N ILE A 178 -17.68 0.58 12.54
CA ILE A 178 -16.99 -0.54 11.88
C ILE A 178 -18.03 -1.52 11.30
N ALA A 179 -19.02 -1.91 12.08
CA ALA A 179 -20.06 -2.84 11.63
C ALA A 179 -20.86 -2.27 10.45
N GLN A 180 -21.19 -0.97 10.48
CA GLN A 180 -21.88 -0.28 9.40
C GLN A 180 -21.01 -0.16 8.16
N ALA A 181 -19.76 0.27 8.30
CA ALA A 181 -18.81 0.38 7.20
C ALA A 181 -18.57 -0.97 6.52
N GLU A 182 -18.39 -2.05 7.30
CA GLU A 182 -18.19 -3.40 6.75
C GLU A 182 -19.44 -3.93 6.03
N LYS A 183 -20.62 -3.63 6.55
CA LYS A 183 -21.90 -4.01 5.93
C LYS A 183 -22.07 -3.42 4.53
N TRP A 184 -21.61 -2.19 4.31
CA TRP A 184 -21.65 -1.51 3.02
C TRP A 184 -20.44 -1.83 2.15
N ASN A 185 -19.24 -1.91 2.72
CA ASN A 185 -18.00 -2.16 2.01
C ASN A 185 -17.96 -3.56 1.36
N ALA A 186 -18.38 -4.60 2.08
CA ALA A 186 -18.31 -5.97 1.58
C ALA A 186 -19.08 -6.19 0.25
N PRO A 187 -20.36 -5.74 0.10
CA PRO A 187 -21.07 -5.82 -1.17
C PRO A 187 -20.43 -4.97 -2.27
N VAL A 188 -20.04 -3.73 -1.97
CA VAL A 188 -19.43 -2.80 -2.96
C VAL A 188 -18.12 -3.37 -3.48
N VAL A 189 -17.23 -3.80 -2.59
CA VAL A 189 -15.96 -4.43 -2.96
C VAL A 189 -16.20 -5.71 -3.76
N LEU A 190 -17.17 -6.53 -3.37
CA LEU A 190 -17.54 -7.74 -4.11
C LEU A 190 -18.01 -7.40 -5.53
N ILE A 191 -18.84 -6.38 -5.71
CA ILE A 191 -19.31 -5.92 -7.04
C ILE A 191 -18.13 -5.46 -7.89
N ILE A 192 -17.22 -4.66 -7.33
CA ILE A 192 -16.02 -4.21 -8.05
C ILE A 192 -15.15 -5.40 -8.44
N LEU A 193 -14.90 -6.31 -7.49
CA LEU A 193 -14.12 -7.54 -7.76
C LEU A 193 -14.79 -8.43 -8.82
N LEU A 194 -16.12 -8.53 -8.82
CA LEU A 194 -16.87 -9.23 -9.87
C LEU A 194 -16.71 -8.57 -11.23
N ALA A 195 -16.74 -7.24 -11.28
CA ALA A 195 -16.51 -6.48 -12.52
C ALA A 195 -15.09 -6.66 -13.06
N VAL A 196 -14.10 -6.73 -12.16
CA VAL A 196 -12.68 -6.93 -12.49
C VAL A 196 -12.39 -8.35 -12.94
N PHE A 197 -12.86 -9.34 -12.20
CA PHE A 197 -12.53 -10.75 -12.43
C PHE A 197 -13.52 -11.50 -13.31
N GLY A 198 -14.78 -11.09 -13.36
CA GLY A 198 -15.83 -11.79 -14.10
C GLY A 198 -16.13 -13.21 -13.59
N SER A 199 -15.79 -13.52 -12.33
CA SER A 199 -16.00 -14.83 -11.70
C SER A 199 -16.20 -14.67 -10.20
N LEU A 200 -17.31 -15.24 -9.68
CA LEU A 200 -17.63 -15.17 -8.27
C LEU A 200 -16.53 -15.81 -7.40
N ALA A 201 -16.03 -16.97 -7.79
CA ALA A 201 -14.95 -17.64 -7.05
C ALA A 201 -13.68 -16.80 -6.97
N ALA A 202 -13.34 -16.05 -8.04
CA ALA A 202 -12.17 -15.19 -8.04
C ALA A 202 -12.41 -13.88 -7.28
N ALA A 203 -13.64 -13.37 -7.24
CA ALA A 203 -14.01 -12.19 -6.48
C ALA A 203 -14.11 -12.47 -4.98
N ALA A 204 -14.66 -13.64 -4.61
CA ALA A 204 -14.79 -14.03 -3.21
C ALA A 204 -13.44 -14.29 -2.52
N MET A 205 -12.43 -14.78 -3.24
CA MET A 205 -11.10 -15.08 -2.64
C MET A 205 -10.46 -13.87 -1.96
N PRO A 206 -10.23 -12.72 -2.61
CA PRO A 206 -9.63 -11.56 -1.98
C PRO A 206 -10.44 -11.06 -0.78
N LEU A 207 -11.76 -11.07 -0.88
CA LEU A 207 -12.63 -10.62 0.20
C LEU A 207 -12.53 -11.52 1.44
N LEU A 208 -12.57 -12.84 1.25
CA LEU A 208 -12.39 -13.81 2.34
C LEU A 208 -11.02 -13.69 3.01
N LEU A 209 -9.98 -13.48 2.21
CA LEU A 209 -8.62 -13.26 2.73
C LEU A 209 -8.51 -11.95 3.50
N GLY A 210 -9.22 -10.90 3.06
CA GLY A 210 -9.33 -9.64 3.79
C GLY A 210 -9.99 -9.83 5.15
N ILE A 211 -11.11 -10.54 5.21
CA ILE A 211 -11.80 -10.87 6.47
C ILE A 211 -10.88 -11.68 7.39
N CYS A 212 -10.20 -12.71 6.87
CA CYS A 212 -9.24 -13.49 7.66
C CYS A 212 -8.13 -12.60 8.24
N THR A 213 -7.63 -11.64 7.44
CA THR A 213 -6.60 -10.70 7.87
C THR A 213 -7.09 -9.83 9.02
N VAL A 214 -8.28 -9.22 8.88
CA VAL A 214 -8.86 -8.37 9.93
C VAL A 214 -9.08 -9.15 11.21
N VAL A 215 -9.73 -10.31 11.13
CA VAL A 215 -10.04 -11.13 12.31
C VAL A 215 -8.78 -11.56 13.06
N VAL A 216 -7.75 -12.02 12.35
CA VAL A 216 -6.50 -12.43 13.00
C VAL A 216 -5.78 -11.20 13.58
N THR A 217 -5.77 -10.07 12.88
CA THR A 217 -5.15 -8.85 13.37
C THR A 217 -5.87 -8.32 14.62
N MET A 218 -7.20 -8.32 14.63
CA MET A 218 -7.99 -7.96 15.81
C MET A 218 -7.64 -8.86 17.01
N GLY A 219 -7.57 -10.18 16.79
CA GLY A 219 -7.15 -11.11 17.83
C GLY A 219 -5.76 -10.79 18.40
N VAL A 220 -4.81 -10.40 17.56
CA VAL A 220 -3.46 -9.99 18.01
C VAL A 220 -3.52 -8.66 18.78
N VAL A 221 -4.33 -7.69 18.33
CA VAL A 221 -4.52 -6.40 19.02
C VAL A 221 -5.13 -6.62 20.41
N PHE A 222 -6.16 -7.47 20.53
CA PHE A 222 -6.76 -7.80 21.82
C PHE A 222 -5.81 -8.61 22.73
N LEU A 223 -4.93 -9.43 22.15
CA LEU A 223 -3.87 -10.07 22.93
C LEU A 223 -2.87 -9.05 23.44
N LEU A 224 -2.49 -8.09 22.60
CA LEU A 224 -1.51 -7.05 22.94
C LEU A 224 -2.07 -6.07 24.00
N SER A 225 -3.40 -5.86 24.04
CA SER A 225 -4.05 -5.01 25.05
C SER A 225 -3.86 -5.51 26.50
N HIS A 226 -3.40 -6.76 26.69
CA HIS A 226 -3.05 -7.27 28.03
C HIS A 226 -1.67 -6.80 28.50
N VAL A 227 -0.83 -6.33 27.59
CA VAL A 227 0.56 -5.93 27.88
C VAL A 227 0.75 -4.42 27.82
N MET A 228 -0.02 -3.75 26.95
CA MET A 228 0.06 -2.30 26.74
C MET A 228 -1.33 -1.72 26.52
N ALA A 229 -1.53 -0.47 26.94
CA ALA A 229 -2.79 0.23 26.67
C ALA A 229 -2.99 0.42 25.18
N MET A 230 -4.13 -0.08 24.66
CA MET A 230 -4.51 0.03 23.26
C MET A 230 -5.80 0.84 23.14
N SER A 231 -5.78 1.82 22.25
CA SER A 231 -6.95 2.64 21.97
C SER A 231 -7.97 1.91 21.08
N VAL A 232 -9.25 2.18 21.30
CA VAL A 232 -10.35 1.65 20.47
C VAL A 232 -10.22 2.04 18.99
N PHE A 233 -9.62 3.20 18.70
CA PHE A 233 -9.40 3.68 17.33
C PHE A 233 -8.41 2.81 16.53
N ALA A 234 -7.57 2.00 17.21
CA ALA A 234 -6.75 1.00 16.55
C ALA A 234 -7.60 -0.02 15.78
N THR A 235 -8.80 -0.34 16.27
CA THR A 235 -9.70 -1.30 15.60
C THR A 235 -10.23 -0.77 14.26
N SER A 236 -10.59 0.51 14.18
CA SER A 236 -10.96 1.15 12.91
C SER A 236 -9.81 1.13 11.91
N THR A 237 -8.60 1.43 12.38
CA THR A 237 -7.40 1.37 11.55
C THR A 237 -7.12 -0.04 11.04
N VAL A 238 -7.25 -1.06 11.90
CA VAL A 238 -7.09 -2.47 11.52
C VAL A 238 -8.12 -2.88 10.47
N SER A 239 -9.39 -2.53 10.65
CA SER A 239 -10.45 -2.88 9.70
C SER A 239 -10.24 -2.21 8.35
N MET A 240 -9.99 -0.88 8.33
CA MET A 240 -9.71 -0.12 7.10
C MET A 240 -8.52 -0.69 6.34
N PHE A 241 -7.37 -0.79 7.00
CA PHE A 241 -6.13 -1.23 6.39
C PHE A 241 -6.12 -2.72 6.08
N GLY A 242 -6.62 -3.52 7.01
CA GLY A 242 -6.68 -4.96 6.86
C GLY A 242 -7.45 -5.38 5.61
N ILE A 243 -8.63 -4.80 5.37
CA ILE A 243 -9.43 -5.08 4.19
C ILE A 243 -8.75 -4.51 2.94
N ALA A 244 -8.39 -3.21 2.94
CA ALA A 244 -7.84 -2.54 1.78
C ALA A 244 -6.58 -3.23 1.26
N VAL A 245 -5.59 -3.45 2.14
CA VAL A 245 -4.28 -4.00 1.79
C VAL A 245 -4.36 -5.50 1.47
N ALA A 246 -5.13 -6.30 2.23
CA ALA A 246 -5.23 -7.72 1.98
C ALA A 246 -5.96 -8.03 0.66
N VAL A 247 -7.01 -7.29 0.34
CA VAL A 247 -7.72 -7.43 -0.93
C VAL A 247 -6.81 -7.05 -2.08
N ASP A 248 -6.06 -5.96 -1.94
CA ASP A 248 -5.14 -5.48 -2.96
C ASP A 248 -3.99 -6.45 -3.23
N TYR A 249 -3.31 -6.92 -2.20
CA TYR A 249 -2.22 -7.91 -2.33
C TYR A 249 -2.72 -9.23 -2.94
N SER A 250 -3.91 -9.64 -2.54
CA SER A 250 -4.57 -10.82 -3.12
C SER A 250 -4.90 -10.63 -4.60
N LEU A 251 -5.35 -9.42 -4.97
CA LEU A 251 -5.64 -9.04 -6.35
C LEU A 251 -4.40 -9.17 -7.23
N PHE A 252 -3.26 -8.63 -6.79
CA PHE A 252 -2.01 -8.69 -7.54
C PHE A 252 -1.56 -10.14 -7.80
N ILE A 253 -1.58 -10.98 -6.77
CA ILE A 253 -1.18 -12.38 -6.90
C ILE A 253 -2.15 -13.14 -7.80
N LEU A 254 -3.47 -12.93 -7.63
CA LEU A 254 -4.50 -13.60 -8.42
C LEU A 254 -4.49 -13.17 -9.90
N MET A 255 -4.27 -11.87 -10.16
CA MET A 255 -4.12 -11.38 -11.53
C MET A 255 -2.91 -12.01 -12.21
N ARG A 256 -1.78 -12.08 -11.51
CA ARG A 256 -0.56 -12.69 -12.02
C ARG A 256 -0.74 -14.20 -12.25
N TYR A 257 -1.36 -14.90 -11.32
CA TYR A 257 -1.70 -16.31 -11.49
C TYR A 257 -2.52 -16.54 -12.76
N ARG A 258 -3.50 -15.67 -13.03
CA ARG A 258 -4.31 -15.77 -14.26
C ARG A 258 -3.52 -15.44 -15.53
N GLU A 259 -2.59 -14.50 -15.49
CA GLU A 259 -1.67 -14.22 -16.59
C GLU A 259 -0.82 -15.44 -16.92
N GLU A 260 -0.29 -16.10 -15.88
CA GLU A 260 0.53 -17.29 -16.01
C GLU A 260 -0.24 -18.49 -16.60
N LEU A 261 -1.50 -18.68 -16.17
CA LEU A 261 -2.38 -19.69 -16.77
C LEU A 261 -2.71 -19.42 -18.24
N ARG A 262 -2.91 -18.13 -18.60
CA ARG A 262 -3.15 -17.75 -20.02
C ARG A 262 -1.89 -17.94 -20.86
N ALA A 263 -0.71 -17.86 -20.28
CA ALA A 263 0.54 -18.18 -20.94
C ALA A 263 0.75 -19.68 -21.17
N GLY A 264 -0.26 -20.54 -20.87
CA GLY A 264 -0.23 -21.98 -21.12
C GLY A 264 0.40 -22.82 -20.02
N ARG A 265 0.70 -22.23 -18.83
CA ARG A 265 1.29 -22.96 -17.71
C ARG A 265 0.27 -23.82 -16.98
N ASP A 266 0.74 -24.89 -16.36
CA ASP A 266 -0.09 -25.64 -15.43
C ASP A 266 -0.37 -24.82 -14.15
N SER A 267 -1.40 -25.22 -13.41
CA SER A 267 -1.81 -24.50 -12.19
C SER A 267 -0.68 -24.41 -11.15
N ALA A 268 0.16 -25.41 -11.04
CA ALA A 268 1.25 -25.46 -10.09
C ALA A 268 2.38 -24.48 -10.47
N GLN A 269 2.74 -24.47 -11.74
CA GLN A 269 3.72 -23.55 -12.30
C GLN A 269 3.23 -22.12 -12.26
N ALA A 270 1.93 -21.90 -12.52
CA ALA A 270 1.31 -20.59 -12.45
C ALA A 270 1.31 -20.00 -11.03
N ILE A 271 1.07 -20.84 -10.01
CA ILE A 271 1.17 -20.41 -8.60
C ILE A 271 2.61 -20.06 -8.26
N ASP A 272 3.57 -20.93 -8.58
CA ASP A 272 4.99 -20.69 -8.30
C ASP A 272 5.49 -19.44 -9.03
N GLY A 273 5.01 -19.20 -10.25
CA GLY A 273 5.28 -18.03 -11.04
C GLY A 273 4.73 -16.74 -10.42
N ALA A 274 3.48 -16.74 -10.01
CA ALA A 274 2.83 -15.60 -9.38
C ALA A 274 3.50 -15.26 -8.04
N MET A 275 3.85 -16.26 -7.24
CA MET A 275 4.50 -16.05 -5.96
C MET A 275 5.95 -15.56 -6.08
N ALA A 276 6.67 -15.99 -7.09
CA ALA A 276 8.06 -15.54 -7.30
C ALA A 276 8.17 -14.09 -7.76
N THR A 277 7.12 -13.54 -8.38
CA THR A 277 7.05 -12.17 -8.87
C THR A 277 6.16 -11.30 -7.99
N SER A 278 4.85 -11.44 -8.12
CA SER A 278 3.89 -10.63 -7.35
C SER A 278 3.97 -10.90 -5.85
N GLY A 279 4.23 -12.15 -5.42
CA GLY A 279 4.43 -12.46 -4.00
C GLY A 279 5.65 -11.77 -3.40
N LEU A 280 6.75 -11.65 -4.14
CA LEU A 280 7.93 -10.90 -3.69
C LEU A 280 7.64 -9.40 -3.65
N ALA A 281 6.94 -8.89 -4.64
CA ALA A 281 6.52 -7.49 -4.67
C ALA A 281 5.64 -7.15 -3.46
N VAL A 282 4.68 -8.00 -3.10
CA VAL A 282 3.81 -7.85 -1.92
C VAL A 282 4.61 -7.78 -0.62
N VAL A 283 5.65 -8.62 -0.46
CA VAL A 283 6.50 -8.58 0.74
C VAL A 283 7.26 -7.26 0.84
N LEU A 284 7.85 -6.80 -0.25
CA LEU A 284 8.61 -5.54 -0.27
C LEU A 284 7.68 -4.35 -0.04
N SER A 285 6.52 -4.36 -0.67
CA SER A 285 5.44 -3.40 -0.49
C SER A 285 5.01 -3.33 0.97
N GLY A 286 4.66 -4.45 1.58
CA GLY A 286 4.29 -4.49 2.99
C GLY A 286 5.37 -3.99 3.92
N LEU A 287 6.63 -4.30 3.66
CA LEU A 287 7.76 -3.74 4.43
C LEU A 287 7.86 -2.22 4.29
N THR A 288 7.58 -1.68 3.11
CA THR A 288 7.57 -0.23 2.88
C THR A 288 6.46 0.45 3.67
N VAL A 289 5.24 -0.14 3.66
CA VAL A 289 4.11 0.39 4.44
C VAL A 289 4.43 0.35 5.94
N ILE A 290 4.91 -0.79 6.44
CA ILE A 290 5.31 -0.95 7.85
C ILE A 290 6.35 0.11 8.23
N ALA A 291 7.38 0.28 7.41
CA ALA A 291 8.43 1.27 7.66
C ALA A 291 7.90 2.71 7.63
N SER A 292 6.99 3.05 6.71
CA SER A 292 6.37 4.38 6.66
C SER A 292 5.50 4.65 7.89
N VAL A 293 4.64 3.70 8.26
CA VAL A 293 3.74 3.84 9.41
C VAL A 293 4.51 3.89 10.74
N SER A 294 5.68 3.22 10.82
CA SER A 294 6.51 3.29 12.02
C SER A 294 7.00 4.70 12.36
N GLY A 295 7.00 5.64 11.41
CA GLY A 295 7.28 7.05 11.65
C GLY A 295 6.34 7.73 12.65
N ILE A 296 5.13 7.20 12.81
CA ILE A 296 4.14 7.73 13.78
C ILE A 296 4.61 7.57 15.23
N TYR A 297 5.46 6.57 15.53
CA TYR A 297 6.02 6.40 16.88
C TYR A 297 6.88 7.59 17.35
N LEU A 298 7.31 8.46 16.42
CA LEU A 298 8.03 9.69 16.76
C LEU A 298 7.17 10.70 17.54
N ILE A 299 5.83 10.58 17.46
CA ILE A 299 4.90 11.49 18.13
C ILE A 299 4.80 11.18 19.63
N ASN A 300 5.02 9.93 20.02
CA ASN A 300 5.02 9.49 21.41
C ASN A 300 3.71 9.75 22.17
N THR A 301 2.57 9.46 21.54
CA THR A 301 1.25 9.49 22.16
C THR A 301 0.58 8.13 22.07
N PRO A 302 -0.04 7.61 23.15
CA PRO A 302 -0.59 6.24 23.17
C PRO A 302 -1.62 5.96 22.07
N ILE A 303 -2.49 6.94 21.76
CA ILE A 303 -3.52 6.77 20.70
C ILE A 303 -2.88 6.56 19.33
N LEU A 304 -1.95 7.42 18.93
CA LEU A 304 -1.28 7.32 17.63
C LEU A 304 -0.39 6.09 17.55
N GLN A 305 0.31 5.74 18.63
CA GLN A 305 1.07 4.49 18.71
C GLN A 305 0.18 3.26 18.59
N SER A 306 -1.00 3.28 19.21
CA SER A 306 -1.99 2.19 19.11
C SER A 306 -2.52 2.05 17.68
N MET A 307 -2.86 3.16 17.02
CA MET A 307 -3.33 3.16 15.63
C MET A 307 -2.23 2.70 14.67
N ALA A 308 -0.99 3.16 14.88
CA ALA A 308 0.16 2.73 14.10
C ALA A 308 0.45 1.23 14.29
N THR A 309 0.40 0.74 15.54
CA THR A 309 0.53 -0.68 15.84
C THR A 309 -0.52 -1.51 15.13
N GLY A 310 -1.79 -1.06 15.20
CA GLY A 310 -2.90 -1.71 14.49
C GLY A 310 -2.67 -1.79 12.97
N ALA A 311 -2.25 -0.68 12.36
CA ALA A 311 -1.94 -0.62 10.92
C ALA A 311 -0.74 -1.53 10.56
N ILE A 312 0.34 -1.49 11.33
CA ILE A 312 1.53 -2.33 11.11
C ILE A 312 1.17 -3.81 11.21
N LEU A 313 0.42 -4.20 12.22
CA LEU A 313 -0.05 -5.58 12.39
C LEU A 313 -0.98 -6.00 11.24
N ALA A 314 -1.92 -5.13 10.83
CA ALA A 314 -2.80 -5.39 9.70
C ALA A 314 -2.03 -5.66 8.41
N VAL A 315 -1.02 -4.84 8.10
CA VAL A 315 -0.17 -5.02 6.94
C VAL A 315 0.71 -6.27 7.07
N ALA A 316 1.29 -6.53 8.23
CA ALA A 316 2.10 -7.73 8.47
C ALA A 316 1.27 -9.01 8.29
N VAL A 317 0.07 -9.06 8.86
CA VAL A 317 -0.86 -10.18 8.70
C VAL A 317 -1.35 -10.28 7.25
N ALA A 318 -1.61 -9.16 6.55
CA ALA A 318 -1.98 -9.15 5.13
C ALA A 318 -0.88 -9.75 4.24
N VAL A 319 0.39 -9.41 4.50
CA VAL A 319 1.55 -10.02 3.83
C VAL A 319 1.62 -11.52 4.14
N LEU A 320 1.43 -11.90 5.40
CA LEU A 320 1.44 -13.30 5.82
C LEU A 320 0.30 -14.08 5.16
N THR A 321 -0.92 -13.55 5.15
CA THR A 321 -2.09 -14.13 4.48
C THR A 321 -1.81 -14.31 2.99
N SER A 322 -1.32 -13.26 2.35
CA SER A 322 -1.04 -13.26 0.91
C SER A 322 0.10 -14.20 0.52
N THR A 323 1.10 -14.38 1.37
CA THR A 323 2.25 -15.24 1.05
C THR A 323 2.04 -16.69 1.46
N THR A 324 1.20 -17.00 2.43
CA THR A 324 0.99 -18.36 2.95
C THR A 324 -0.36 -18.95 2.56
N LEU A 325 -1.45 -18.22 2.77
CA LEU A 325 -2.80 -18.76 2.54
C LEU A 325 -3.18 -18.74 1.05
N ILE A 326 -2.82 -17.70 0.27
CA ILE A 326 -3.14 -17.63 -1.16
C ILE A 326 -2.60 -18.83 -1.95
N PRO A 327 -1.34 -19.25 -1.84
CA PRO A 327 -0.86 -20.43 -2.55
C PRO A 327 -1.65 -21.70 -2.24
N ALA A 328 -2.07 -21.90 -0.98
CA ALA A 328 -2.88 -23.04 -0.56
C ALA A 328 -4.31 -22.97 -1.15
N VAL A 329 -4.94 -21.79 -1.12
CA VAL A 329 -6.28 -21.53 -1.69
C VAL A 329 -6.26 -21.71 -3.22
N LEU A 330 -5.25 -21.18 -3.91
CA LEU A 330 -5.11 -21.33 -5.36
C LEU A 330 -4.81 -22.79 -5.76
N ALA A 331 -4.06 -23.54 -4.95
CA ALA A 331 -3.83 -24.95 -5.19
C ALA A 331 -5.12 -25.80 -5.08
N THR A 332 -6.08 -25.35 -4.28
CA THR A 332 -7.35 -26.05 -4.06
C THR A 332 -8.45 -25.56 -5.00
N PHE A 333 -8.63 -24.25 -5.09
CA PHE A 333 -9.74 -23.61 -5.80
C PHE A 333 -9.32 -22.84 -7.07
N GLY A 334 -8.03 -22.80 -7.40
CA GLY A 334 -7.50 -21.98 -8.49
C GLY A 334 -8.11 -22.28 -9.86
N ARG A 335 -8.45 -23.55 -10.14
CA ARG A 335 -9.15 -23.94 -11.39
C ARG A 335 -10.55 -23.31 -11.47
N SER A 336 -11.26 -23.18 -10.35
CA SER A 336 -12.58 -22.53 -10.28
C SER A 336 -12.46 -21.03 -10.43
N ALA A 337 -11.43 -20.44 -9.83
CA ALA A 337 -11.12 -19.01 -9.98
C ALA A 337 -10.69 -18.64 -11.41
N ALA A 338 -10.14 -19.57 -12.18
CA ALA A 338 -9.77 -19.38 -13.57
C ALA A 338 -10.97 -19.48 -14.54
N LYS A 339 -12.03 -20.19 -14.17
CA LYS A 339 -13.23 -20.35 -14.99
C LYS A 339 -14.01 -19.04 -15.09
N ARG A 340 -14.35 -18.64 -16.31
CA ARG A 340 -15.20 -17.47 -16.56
C ARG A 340 -16.67 -17.83 -16.36
N SER A 341 -17.42 -16.99 -15.65
CA SER A 341 -18.86 -17.15 -15.51
C SER A 341 -19.58 -16.90 -16.85
N ARG A 342 -20.56 -17.73 -17.19
CA ARG A 342 -21.43 -17.52 -18.36
C ARG A 342 -22.39 -16.32 -18.16
N LEU A 343 -22.76 -16.00 -16.92
CA LEU A 343 -23.67 -14.92 -16.56
C LEU A 343 -23.04 -13.52 -16.71
N LEU A 344 -21.72 -13.39 -16.54
CA LEU A 344 -20.98 -12.12 -16.60
C LEU A 344 -20.33 -11.91 -17.99
N HIS A 345 -21.03 -12.21 -19.05
CA HIS A 345 -20.48 -12.14 -20.42
C HIS A 345 -20.18 -10.70 -20.88
N TRP A 346 -20.80 -9.68 -20.31
CA TRP A 346 -20.52 -8.26 -20.58
C TRP A 346 -19.13 -7.83 -20.10
N SER A 347 -18.54 -8.54 -19.12
CA SER A 347 -17.15 -8.39 -18.70
C SER A 347 -16.15 -9.01 -19.70
N ARG A 348 -16.62 -9.59 -20.82
CA ARG A 348 -15.78 -10.17 -21.85
C ARG A 348 -15.03 -9.09 -22.60
N ARG A 349 -13.81 -8.83 -22.23
CA ARG A 349 -12.89 -7.98 -22.99
C ARG A 349 -11.89 -8.84 -23.74
N PRO A 350 -11.47 -8.42 -24.96
CA PRO A 350 -10.53 -9.18 -25.77
C PRO A 350 -9.20 -9.41 -25.02
N ASP A 351 -8.58 -10.54 -25.26
CA ASP A 351 -7.35 -11.02 -24.61
C ASP A 351 -6.08 -10.24 -25.03
N THR A 352 -6.22 -9.04 -25.57
CA THR A 352 -5.09 -8.19 -25.96
C THR A 352 -4.34 -7.71 -24.71
N THR A 353 -3.06 -7.99 -24.64
CA THR A 353 -2.14 -7.57 -23.57
C THR A 353 -2.04 -6.04 -23.41
N GLN A 354 -2.37 -5.29 -24.46
CA GLN A 354 -2.37 -3.83 -24.45
C GLN A 354 -3.76 -3.27 -24.70
N SER A 355 -4.21 -2.37 -23.85
CA SER A 355 -5.47 -1.66 -24.03
C SER A 355 -5.31 -0.52 -25.03
N ARG A 356 -6.06 -0.53 -26.11
CA ARG A 356 -6.07 0.56 -27.12
C ARG A 356 -6.43 1.92 -26.53
N PHE A 357 -7.29 1.95 -25.51
CA PHE A 357 -7.64 3.18 -24.79
C PHE A 357 -6.41 3.76 -24.08
N TRP A 358 -5.73 2.97 -23.26
CA TRP A 358 -4.57 3.43 -22.52
C TRP A 358 -3.41 3.83 -23.42
N THR A 359 -3.17 3.11 -24.51
CA THR A 359 -2.14 3.46 -25.49
C THR A 359 -2.42 4.82 -26.14
N ARG A 360 -3.68 5.10 -26.50
CA ARG A 360 -4.07 6.42 -27.04
C ARG A 360 -3.96 7.52 -26.01
N TRP A 361 -4.42 7.27 -24.78
CA TRP A 361 -4.35 8.23 -23.68
C TRP A 361 -2.90 8.66 -23.40
N ILE A 362 -2.01 7.70 -23.21
CA ILE A 362 -0.61 7.97 -22.92
C ILE A 362 0.07 8.65 -24.11
N GLY A 363 -0.25 8.23 -25.33
CA GLY A 363 0.22 8.91 -26.53
C GLY A 363 -0.21 10.38 -26.59
N ALA A 364 -1.41 10.71 -26.13
CA ALA A 364 -1.88 12.09 -26.02
C ALA A 364 -1.11 12.88 -24.96
N VAL A 365 -0.94 12.30 -23.76
CA VAL A 365 -0.19 12.91 -22.64
C VAL A 365 1.27 13.19 -23.03
N MET A 366 1.93 12.22 -23.67
CA MET A 366 3.35 12.35 -24.05
C MET A 366 3.59 13.17 -25.32
N ARG A 367 2.56 13.52 -26.11
CA ARG A 367 2.72 14.44 -27.27
C ARG A 367 3.08 15.85 -26.85
N ARG A 368 2.51 16.35 -25.75
CA ARG A 368 2.78 17.68 -25.19
C ARG A 368 3.05 17.54 -23.69
N PRO A 369 4.18 16.95 -23.31
CA PRO A 369 4.42 16.55 -21.92
C PRO A 369 4.47 17.75 -20.97
N TRP A 370 4.98 18.91 -21.39
CA TRP A 370 4.98 20.14 -20.59
C TRP A 370 3.56 20.61 -20.24
N VAL A 371 2.66 20.61 -21.22
CA VAL A 371 1.26 21.01 -20.98
C VAL A 371 0.58 20.05 -20.04
N SER A 372 0.74 18.75 -20.28
CA SER A 372 0.13 17.71 -19.44
C SER A 372 0.68 17.77 -18.00
N ALA A 373 2.00 17.95 -17.82
CA ALA A 373 2.61 18.07 -16.50
C ALA A 373 2.15 19.33 -15.78
N SER A 374 2.10 20.48 -16.47
CA SER A 374 1.66 21.75 -15.88
C SER A 374 0.19 21.71 -15.50
N CYS A 375 -0.69 21.18 -16.36
CA CYS A 375 -2.11 21.04 -16.02
C CYS A 375 -2.32 20.13 -14.80
N ALA A 376 -1.63 18.99 -14.74
CA ALA A 376 -1.70 18.09 -13.59
C ALA A 376 -1.16 18.74 -12.32
N ALA A 377 -0.02 19.43 -12.40
CA ALA A 377 0.59 20.12 -11.26
C ALA A 377 -0.32 21.26 -10.75
N VAL A 378 -0.87 22.09 -11.64
CA VAL A 378 -1.80 23.16 -11.27
C VAL A 378 -3.05 22.60 -10.60
N MET A 379 -3.62 21.51 -11.16
CA MET A 379 -4.79 20.87 -10.56
C MET A 379 -4.50 20.36 -9.14
N LEU A 380 -3.34 19.72 -8.94
CA LEU A 380 -2.93 19.25 -7.62
C LEU A 380 -2.66 20.40 -6.65
N LEU A 381 -2.03 21.48 -7.10
CA LEU A 381 -1.80 22.68 -6.30
C LEU A 381 -3.11 23.36 -5.91
N VAL A 382 -4.09 23.44 -6.82
CA VAL A 382 -5.43 23.96 -6.51
C VAL A 382 -6.13 23.08 -5.47
N MET A 383 -6.03 21.76 -5.59
CA MET A 383 -6.57 20.84 -4.58
C MET A 383 -5.84 20.93 -3.24
N ALA A 384 -4.55 21.23 -3.25
CA ALA A 384 -3.73 21.37 -2.04
C ALA A 384 -3.88 22.76 -1.38
N ALA A 385 -4.29 23.80 -2.11
CA ALA A 385 -4.37 25.17 -1.61
C ALA A 385 -5.22 25.32 -0.34
N PRO A 386 -6.39 24.69 -0.18
CA PRO A 386 -7.16 24.76 1.05
C PRO A 386 -6.41 24.28 2.31
N ALA A 387 -5.44 23.38 2.16
CA ALA A 387 -4.65 22.88 3.28
C ALA A 387 -3.86 23.99 4.03
N PHE A 388 -3.57 25.11 3.40
CA PHE A 388 -2.94 26.26 4.08
C PHE A 388 -3.85 26.93 5.11
N GLY A 389 -5.17 26.74 4.99
CA GLY A 389 -6.17 27.21 5.95
C GLY A 389 -6.59 26.13 6.95
N MET A 390 -5.88 25.02 7.03
CA MET A 390 -6.21 23.91 7.91
C MET A 390 -5.99 24.29 9.38
N THR A 391 -7.05 24.25 10.17
CA THR A 391 -6.99 24.36 11.62
C THR A 391 -7.03 23.00 12.25
N LEU A 392 -6.10 22.72 13.14
CA LEU A 392 -5.98 21.45 13.83
C LEU A 392 -6.38 21.60 15.29
N GLY A 393 -7.13 20.67 15.80
CA GLY A 393 -7.51 20.67 17.19
C GLY A 393 -8.16 19.36 17.57
N ASN A 394 -7.74 18.79 18.68
CA ASN A 394 -8.38 17.61 19.22
C ASN A 394 -9.59 18.04 20.06
N SER A 395 -10.74 17.50 19.71
CA SER A 395 -11.97 17.65 20.47
C SER A 395 -12.74 16.34 20.40
N MET A 396 -12.69 15.58 21.48
CA MET A 396 -13.37 14.29 21.52
C MET A 396 -14.89 14.44 21.59
N LEU A 397 -15.39 15.44 22.28
CA LEU A 397 -16.81 15.71 22.40
C LEU A 397 -17.42 16.12 21.06
N ARG A 398 -16.73 16.96 20.27
CA ARG A 398 -17.19 17.43 18.97
C ARG A 398 -17.16 16.36 17.89
N GLN A 399 -16.56 15.20 18.16
CA GLN A 399 -16.63 14.05 17.27
C GLN A 399 -17.97 13.30 17.31
N PHE A 400 -18.85 13.61 18.25
CA PHE A 400 -20.20 13.07 18.28
C PHE A 400 -21.18 13.99 17.58
N ASP A 401 -22.21 13.41 16.98
CA ASP A 401 -23.32 14.18 16.39
C ASP A 401 -23.93 15.12 17.43
N PRO A 402 -24.36 16.35 17.05
CA PRO A 402 -25.03 17.26 17.96
C PRO A 402 -26.26 16.68 18.67
N SER A 403 -26.91 15.70 18.08
CA SER A 403 -28.05 14.98 18.67
C SER A 403 -27.66 13.85 19.61
N HIS A 404 -26.38 13.45 19.64
CA HIS A 404 -25.90 12.37 20.49
C HIS A 404 -26.06 12.70 21.98
N GLU A 405 -26.44 11.69 22.77
CA GLU A 405 -26.72 11.86 24.19
C GLU A 405 -25.56 12.48 24.97
N ILE A 406 -24.33 12.10 24.68
CA ILE A 406 -23.13 12.62 25.37
C ILE A 406 -22.99 14.13 25.21
N ARG A 407 -23.27 14.68 24.01
CA ARG A 407 -23.30 16.12 23.77
C ARG A 407 -24.45 16.82 24.47
N GLY A 408 -25.61 16.18 24.43
CA GLY A 408 -26.80 16.65 25.13
C GLY A 408 -26.58 16.77 26.64
N GLY A 409 -25.94 15.77 27.24
CA GLY A 409 -25.61 15.75 28.66
C GLY A 409 -24.55 16.79 29.05
N VAL A 410 -23.49 16.95 28.23
CA VAL A 410 -22.43 17.95 28.48
C VAL A 410 -22.99 19.38 28.31
N ASN A 411 -23.79 19.64 27.29
CA ASN A 411 -24.42 20.94 27.09
C ASN A 411 -25.36 21.31 28.25
N ALA A 412 -26.15 20.34 28.73
CA ALA A 412 -27.03 20.54 29.88
C ALA A 412 -26.24 20.80 31.19
N ALA A 413 -25.12 20.11 31.38
CA ALA A 413 -24.24 20.36 32.52
C ALA A 413 -23.57 21.74 32.42
N ALA A 414 -23.18 22.18 31.23
CA ALA A 414 -22.66 23.51 30.98
C ALA A 414 -23.71 24.61 31.27
N GLU A 415 -24.99 24.37 30.95
CA GLU A 415 -26.11 25.24 31.32
C GLU A 415 -26.28 25.33 32.86
N ALA A 416 -26.14 24.20 33.55
CA ALA A 416 -26.35 24.15 35.01
C ALA A 416 -25.18 24.71 35.80
N LEU A 417 -23.94 24.50 35.39
CA LEU A 417 -22.73 24.78 36.15
C LEU A 417 -21.82 25.85 35.52
N GLY A 418 -22.09 26.24 34.27
CA GLY A 418 -21.25 27.09 33.44
C GLY A 418 -20.39 26.27 32.46
N PRO A 419 -20.03 26.83 31.29
CA PRO A 419 -19.35 26.12 30.21
C PRO A 419 -18.03 25.48 30.60
N GLY A 420 -17.20 26.19 31.39
CA GLY A 420 -15.89 25.71 31.82
C GLY A 420 -15.88 24.83 33.06
N ALA A 421 -17.03 24.58 33.68
CA ALA A 421 -17.07 23.85 34.94
C ALA A 421 -16.70 22.37 34.83
N LEU A 422 -16.86 21.79 33.64
CA LEU A 422 -16.52 20.39 33.38
C LEU A 422 -15.03 20.16 33.08
N GLY A 423 -14.28 21.20 32.80
CA GLY A 423 -12.87 21.12 32.49
C GLY A 423 -12.06 22.30 33.04
N PRO A 424 -12.06 22.52 34.37
CA PRO A 424 -11.33 23.66 34.94
C PRO A 424 -9.82 23.54 34.68
N VAL A 425 -9.17 24.68 34.44
CA VAL A 425 -7.70 24.74 34.44
C VAL A 425 -7.23 24.60 35.89
N ARG A 426 -6.41 23.61 36.15
CA ARG A 426 -5.87 23.32 37.48
C ARG A 426 -4.48 23.89 37.63
N VAL A 427 -4.25 24.61 38.72
CA VAL A 427 -2.96 25.19 39.02
C VAL A 427 -2.54 24.69 40.41
N MET A 428 -1.48 23.92 40.44
CA MET A 428 -0.87 23.44 41.66
C MET A 428 0.32 24.32 42.04
N VAL A 429 0.38 24.72 43.28
CA VAL A 429 1.48 25.48 43.85
C VAL A 429 2.14 24.60 44.89
N THR A 430 3.39 24.19 44.63
CA THR A 430 4.18 23.35 45.53
C THR A 430 5.18 24.20 46.30
N PHE A 431 5.18 24.06 47.62
CA PHE A 431 6.06 24.75 48.55
C PHE A 431 7.16 23.79 49.02
N PRO A 432 8.42 23.96 48.60
CA PRO A 432 9.51 23.07 49.00
C PRO A 432 9.75 22.99 50.50
N ASP A 433 9.34 24.03 51.25
CA ASP A 433 9.50 24.11 52.70
C ASP A 433 8.39 23.38 53.50
N GLY A 434 7.40 22.77 52.80
CA GLY A 434 6.37 21.90 53.38
C GLY A 434 5.34 22.60 54.25
N GLN A 435 5.04 23.88 54.03
CA GLN A 435 4.08 24.67 54.79
C GLN A 435 3.10 25.46 53.88
N ALA A 436 2.24 24.76 53.19
CA ALA A 436 1.23 25.39 52.34
C ALA A 436 0.16 26.17 53.16
N ASP A 437 -0.01 25.87 54.42
CA ASP A 437 -0.89 26.56 55.35
C ASP A 437 -0.28 27.79 56.00
N GLY A 438 1.03 28.04 55.83
CA GLY A 438 1.76 29.14 56.38
C GLY A 438 1.31 30.52 55.86
N PRO A 439 1.51 31.61 56.65
CA PRO A 439 1.08 32.94 56.22
C PRO A 439 1.69 33.44 54.92
N ALA A 440 2.94 33.06 54.65
CA ALA A 440 3.63 33.41 53.42
C ALA A 440 3.06 32.63 52.23
N ALA A 441 2.78 31.32 52.39
CA ALA A 441 2.12 30.50 51.39
C ALA A 441 0.70 30.96 51.08
N GLN A 442 -0.08 31.35 52.11
CA GLN A 442 -1.41 31.93 51.88
C GLN A 442 -1.37 33.25 51.14
N ALA A 443 -0.39 34.11 51.37
CA ALA A 443 -0.20 35.36 50.63
C ALA A 443 0.20 35.07 49.19
N ALA A 444 1.06 34.06 48.94
CA ALA A 444 1.41 33.58 47.60
C ALA A 444 0.19 33.03 46.87
N LEU A 445 -0.58 32.13 47.50
CA LEU A 445 -1.82 31.57 46.92
C LEU A 445 -2.86 32.65 46.63
N ALA A 446 -3.03 33.65 47.48
CA ALA A 446 -3.92 34.78 47.20
C ALA A 446 -3.43 35.62 46.01
N THR A 447 -2.12 35.75 45.81
CA THR A 447 -1.55 36.44 44.66
C THR A 447 -1.76 35.60 43.36
N VAL A 448 -1.45 34.31 43.40
CA VAL A 448 -1.73 33.39 42.28
C VAL A 448 -3.22 33.41 41.91
N GLY A 449 -4.13 33.32 42.89
CA GLY A 449 -5.58 33.33 42.64
C GLY A 449 -6.08 34.66 42.07
N ARG A 450 -5.50 35.80 42.47
CA ARG A 450 -5.85 37.09 41.84
C ARG A 450 -5.36 37.16 40.41
N THR A 451 -4.13 36.80 40.16
CA THR A 451 -3.58 36.79 38.80
C THR A 451 -4.34 35.81 37.89
N MET A 452 -4.66 34.63 38.38
CA MET A 452 -5.51 33.68 37.59
C MET A 452 -6.85 34.31 37.22
N LYS A 453 -7.47 35.09 38.09
CA LYS A 453 -8.75 35.76 37.79
C LYS A 453 -8.65 36.85 36.72
N GLU A 454 -7.45 37.44 36.54
CA GLU A 454 -7.17 38.42 35.49
C GLU A 454 -6.90 37.78 34.14
N GLY A 455 -6.75 36.44 34.11
CA GLY A 455 -6.52 35.70 32.89
C GLY A 455 -7.68 35.78 31.89
N PRO A 456 -7.38 35.57 30.59
CA PRO A 456 -8.41 35.62 29.55
C PRO A 456 -9.45 34.52 29.80
N ASP A 457 -10.71 34.89 29.58
CA ASP A 457 -11.86 34.00 29.70
C ASP A 457 -12.01 33.25 31.05
N VAL A 458 -11.41 33.72 32.13
CA VAL A 458 -11.60 33.16 33.49
C VAL A 458 -12.87 33.76 34.13
N ALA A 459 -13.86 32.87 34.35
CA ALA A 459 -15.11 33.27 35.03
C ALA A 459 -14.97 33.26 36.56
N ALA A 460 -14.32 32.27 37.13
CA ALA A 460 -14.14 32.12 38.56
C ALA A 460 -12.86 31.35 38.91
N VAL A 461 -12.29 31.63 40.09
CA VAL A 461 -11.19 30.83 40.66
C VAL A 461 -11.67 30.24 41.97
N THR A 462 -11.50 28.95 42.16
CA THR A 462 -11.86 28.27 43.42
C THR A 462 -10.93 28.65 44.54
N PRO A 463 -11.36 28.62 45.81
CA PRO A 463 -10.46 28.74 46.96
C PRO A 463 -9.39 27.64 46.89
N PRO A 464 -8.17 27.89 47.39
CA PRO A 464 -7.10 26.91 47.42
C PRO A 464 -7.45 25.72 48.31
N VAL A 465 -7.24 24.52 47.77
CA VAL A 465 -7.38 23.27 48.52
C VAL A 465 -5.99 22.78 48.86
N LEU A 466 -5.71 22.48 50.14
CA LEU A 466 -4.40 22.00 50.59
C LEU A 466 -4.24 20.50 50.25
N GLY A 467 -3.04 20.12 49.84
CA GLY A 467 -2.65 18.73 49.61
C GLY A 467 -2.53 17.93 50.90
N LYS A 468 -2.57 16.64 50.81
CA LYS A 468 -2.51 15.69 51.94
C LYS A 468 -1.28 15.90 52.82
N ASP A 469 -0.14 16.20 52.20
CA ASP A 469 1.15 16.34 52.88
C ASP A 469 1.43 17.79 53.31
N ASN A 470 0.49 18.70 53.11
CA ASN A 470 0.56 20.15 53.39
C ASN A 470 1.78 20.86 52.75
N ASP A 471 2.30 20.32 51.67
CA ASP A 471 3.40 20.87 50.86
C ASP A 471 2.93 21.52 49.56
N SER A 472 1.66 21.34 49.22
CA SER A 472 1.08 21.81 47.99
C SER A 472 -0.34 22.34 48.19
N ALA A 473 -0.76 23.21 47.27
CA ALA A 473 -2.13 23.72 47.21
C ALA A 473 -2.64 23.74 45.78
N LEU A 474 -3.89 23.35 45.62
CA LEU A 474 -4.59 23.33 44.33
C LEU A 474 -5.58 24.48 44.21
N LEU A 475 -5.44 25.28 43.13
CA LEU A 475 -6.44 26.25 42.68
C LEU A 475 -7.00 25.78 41.37
N SER A 476 -8.27 26.03 41.12
CA SER A 476 -8.93 25.74 39.86
C SER A 476 -9.56 26.96 39.24
N ALA A 477 -9.25 27.28 38.00
CA ALA A 477 -9.90 28.33 37.22
C ALA A 477 -11.02 27.73 36.38
N VAL A 478 -12.24 28.16 36.61
CA VAL A 478 -13.38 27.85 35.75
C VAL A 478 -13.43 28.89 34.67
N LEU A 479 -13.40 28.43 33.41
CA LEU A 479 -13.41 29.33 32.26
C LEU A 479 -14.86 29.69 31.88
N SER A 480 -15.05 30.84 31.21
CA SER A 480 -16.32 31.25 30.62
C SER A 480 -16.63 30.61 29.27
N VAL A 481 -15.69 29.80 28.75
CA VAL A 481 -15.75 29.11 27.47
C VAL A 481 -15.66 27.59 27.68
N ASP A 482 -16.04 26.86 26.66
CA ASP A 482 -15.92 25.41 26.62
C ASP A 482 -14.44 24.98 26.75
N PRO A 483 -14.10 23.94 27.54
CA PRO A 483 -12.73 23.43 27.69
C PRO A 483 -12.03 23.01 26.39
N GLU A 484 -12.80 22.67 25.34
CA GLU A 484 -12.29 22.29 24.04
C GLU A 484 -12.14 23.47 23.05
N ASP A 485 -12.58 24.70 23.45
CA ASP A 485 -12.42 25.92 22.65
C ASP A 485 -10.94 26.33 22.58
N PHE A 486 -10.52 26.93 21.46
CA PHE A 486 -9.18 27.50 21.29
C PHE A 486 -8.87 28.60 22.33
N ARG A 487 -9.86 29.42 22.70
CA ARG A 487 -9.69 30.44 23.73
C ARG A 487 -9.38 29.84 25.13
N ALA A 488 -9.89 28.65 25.40
CA ALA A 488 -9.51 27.93 26.63
C ALA A 488 -8.03 27.52 26.63
N ARG A 489 -7.49 27.20 25.47
CA ARG A 489 -6.04 26.91 25.28
C ARG A 489 -5.19 28.16 25.45
N ASP A 490 -5.67 29.31 24.94
CA ASP A 490 -4.99 30.60 25.13
C ASP A 490 -4.94 30.97 26.60
N ALA A 491 -5.98 30.66 27.39
CA ALA A 491 -5.98 30.85 28.82
C ALA A 491 -4.92 29.98 29.54
N VAL A 492 -4.75 28.73 29.10
CA VAL A 492 -3.69 27.83 29.63
C VAL A 492 -2.30 28.40 29.29
N ASP A 493 -2.07 28.86 28.07
CA ASP A 493 -0.79 29.45 27.65
C ASP A 493 -0.48 30.70 28.42
N TRP A 494 -1.47 31.53 28.62
CA TRP A 494 -1.33 32.74 29.42
C TRP A 494 -0.96 32.39 30.86
N MET A 495 -1.65 31.43 31.49
CA MET A 495 -1.32 31.00 32.87
C MET A 495 0.08 30.42 32.96
N ARG A 496 0.51 29.56 32.02
CA ARG A 496 1.86 29.00 31.96
C ARG A 496 2.94 30.04 31.73
N THR A 497 2.60 31.18 31.14
CA THR A 497 3.54 32.26 30.86
C THR A 497 3.61 33.27 32.00
N GLU A 498 2.48 33.62 32.58
CA GLU A 498 2.39 34.73 33.56
C GLU A 498 2.54 34.27 35.00
N LEU A 499 2.00 33.08 35.36
CA LEU A 499 2.05 32.66 36.76
C LEU A 499 3.48 32.39 37.25
N PRO A 500 4.39 31.79 36.46
CA PRO A 500 5.78 31.60 36.89
C PRO A 500 6.60 32.87 37.10
N LYS A 501 6.10 34.03 36.59
CA LYS A 501 6.75 35.32 36.74
C LYS A 501 6.43 36.01 38.09
N LEU A 502 5.49 35.44 38.83
CA LEU A 502 5.09 35.97 40.13
C LEU A 502 6.21 35.80 41.15
N ASP A 503 6.45 36.83 41.96
CA ASP A 503 7.38 36.74 43.08
C ASP A 503 6.69 36.07 44.29
N ILE A 504 6.73 34.76 44.29
CA ILE A 504 6.12 33.90 45.33
C ILE A 504 7.16 33.08 46.11
N GLY A 505 8.41 33.56 46.15
CA GLY A 505 9.52 32.88 46.83
C GLY A 505 9.96 31.63 46.06
N ASN A 506 10.20 30.52 46.79
CA ASN A 506 10.68 29.25 46.19
C ASN A 506 9.55 28.31 45.71
N ALA A 507 8.29 28.80 45.70
CA ALA A 507 7.17 27.96 45.30
C ALA A 507 7.21 27.67 43.80
N GLN A 508 6.88 26.44 43.43
CA GLN A 508 6.73 25.99 42.01
C GLN A 508 5.27 26.01 41.62
N ILE A 509 5.00 26.42 40.37
CA ILE A 509 3.65 26.48 39.82
C ILE A 509 3.58 25.54 38.65
N ASP A 510 2.64 24.59 38.70
CA ASP A 510 2.31 23.69 37.60
C ASP A 510 0.89 23.93 37.15
N VAL A 511 0.71 24.04 35.81
CA VAL A 511 -0.58 24.36 35.18
C VAL A 511 -1.00 23.15 34.34
N GLY A 512 -2.17 22.60 34.66
CA GLY A 512 -2.72 21.40 33.99
C GLY A 512 -4.25 21.41 33.98
N GLY A 513 -4.83 20.26 34.00
CA GLY A 513 -6.28 20.03 33.87
C GLY A 513 -6.68 19.58 32.45
N PRO A 514 -7.97 19.27 32.23
CA PRO A 514 -8.42 18.69 30.96
C PRO A 514 -8.08 19.51 29.71
N THR A 515 -8.28 20.82 29.74
CA THR A 515 -7.90 21.74 28.64
C THR A 515 -6.40 21.72 28.36
N ALA A 516 -5.57 21.68 29.40
CA ALA A 516 -4.12 21.65 29.25
C ALA A 516 -3.62 20.32 28.68
N LEU A 517 -4.26 19.18 29.02
CA LEU A 517 -3.98 17.87 28.43
C LEU A 517 -4.24 17.85 26.92
N ILE A 518 -5.39 18.41 26.50
CA ILE A 518 -5.75 18.52 25.06
C ILE A 518 -4.73 19.39 24.33
N LYS A 519 -4.36 20.51 24.93
CA LYS A 519 -3.37 21.43 24.36
C LYS A 519 -1.98 20.77 24.23
N ASP A 520 -1.51 20.12 25.28
CA ASP A 520 -0.21 19.45 25.26
C ASP A 520 -0.16 18.35 24.20
N PHE A 521 -1.26 17.66 23.97
CA PHE A 521 -1.41 16.69 22.90
C PHE A 521 -1.28 17.34 21.51
N ASP A 522 -2.03 18.42 21.26
CA ASP A 522 -1.98 19.13 19.96
C ASP A 522 -0.60 19.73 19.70
N ASP A 523 0.02 20.29 20.71
CA ASP A 523 1.39 20.82 20.65
C ASP A 523 2.41 19.72 20.33
N GLN A 524 2.29 18.56 20.97
CA GLN A 524 3.17 17.41 20.74
C GLN A 524 3.03 16.89 19.31
N VAL A 525 1.81 16.72 18.82
CA VAL A 525 1.56 16.30 17.44
C VAL A 525 2.14 17.30 16.46
N SER A 526 1.86 18.60 16.66
CA SER A 526 2.34 19.68 15.78
C SER A 526 3.86 19.78 15.73
N LYS A 527 4.54 19.63 16.89
CA LYS A 527 6.01 19.63 16.98
C LYS A 527 6.65 18.40 16.33
N ALA A 528 6.00 17.25 16.44
CA ALA A 528 6.53 16.00 15.89
C ALA A 528 6.24 15.82 14.40
N GLN A 529 5.18 16.42 13.88
CA GLN A 529 4.72 16.24 12.50
C GLN A 529 5.80 16.48 11.42
N PRO A 530 6.64 17.53 11.48
CA PRO A 530 7.73 17.71 10.52
C PRO A 530 8.74 16.56 10.54
N TRP A 531 9.04 16.00 11.70
CA TRP A 531 9.97 14.88 11.85
C TRP A 531 9.37 13.58 11.29
N VAL A 532 8.07 13.35 11.50
CA VAL A 532 7.35 12.24 10.87
C VAL A 532 7.41 12.39 9.35
N PHE A 533 7.19 13.59 8.82
CA PHE A 533 7.27 13.85 7.38
C PHE A 533 8.67 13.54 6.83
N VAL A 534 9.73 14.04 7.45
CA VAL A 534 11.11 13.79 7.04
C VAL A 534 11.42 12.30 7.10
N PHE A 535 11.05 11.62 8.17
CA PHE A 535 11.29 10.20 8.35
C PHE A 535 10.61 9.38 7.25
N VAL A 536 9.32 9.62 7.01
CA VAL A 536 8.54 8.91 5.98
C VAL A 536 9.09 9.20 4.58
N ALA A 537 9.42 10.46 4.28
CA ALA A 537 9.99 10.86 3.00
C ALA A 537 11.36 10.21 2.73
N VAL A 538 12.22 10.13 3.76
CA VAL A 538 13.54 9.47 3.65
C VAL A 538 13.38 7.96 3.43
N ILE A 539 12.53 7.30 4.20
CA ILE A 539 12.26 5.87 4.00
C ILE A 539 11.70 5.61 2.60
N ALA A 540 10.72 6.40 2.19
CA ALA A 540 10.14 6.33 0.87
C ALA A 540 11.21 6.48 -0.22
N PHE A 541 12.05 7.48 -0.11
CA PHE A 541 13.16 7.70 -1.03
C PHE A 541 14.12 6.51 -1.09
N VAL A 542 14.54 5.99 0.06
CA VAL A 542 15.46 4.84 0.14
C VAL A 542 14.85 3.59 -0.48
N MET A 543 13.58 3.31 -0.19
CA MET A 543 12.88 2.13 -0.72
C MET A 543 12.70 2.23 -2.24
N LEU A 544 12.31 3.40 -2.77
CA LEU A 544 12.25 3.63 -4.21
C LEU A 544 13.63 3.54 -4.86
N LEU A 545 14.65 4.08 -4.23
CA LEU A 545 16.01 4.01 -4.72
C LEU A 545 16.51 2.56 -4.86
N ILE A 546 16.24 1.72 -3.86
CA ILE A 546 16.56 0.29 -3.89
C ILE A 546 15.78 -0.43 -5.00
N ALA A 547 14.49 -0.16 -5.12
CA ALA A 547 13.62 -0.83 -6.08
C ALA A 547 13.93 -0.46 -7.53
N ILE A 548 14.14 0.84 -7.80
CA ILE A 548 14.24 1.39 -9.16
C ILE A 548 15.69 1.61 -9.59
N ARG A 549 16.61 1.80 -8.64
CA ARG A 549 18.03 2.13 -8.89
C ARG A 549 18.17 3.42 -9.71
N SER A 550 17.45 4.46 -9.34
CA SER A 550 17.53 5.80 -9.89
C SER A 550 17.26 6.84 -8.80
N VAL A 551 18.20 7.74 -8.58
CA VAL A 551 18.05 8.83 -7.61
C VAL A 551 16.97 9.81 -8.05
N PHE A 552 16.95 10.13 -9.34
CA PHE A 552 16.01 11.11 -9.88
C PHE A 552 14.55 10.61 -9.83
N LEU A 553 14.31 9.33 -10.19
CA LEU A 553 12.98 8.74 -10.11
C LEU A 553 12.52 8.61 -8.67
N ALA A 554 13.42 8.24 -7.74
CA ALA A 554 13.07 8.13 -6.33
C ALA A 554 12.68 9.49 -5.73
N LEU A 555 13.46 10.54 -6.01
CA LEU A 555 13.14 11.91 -5.54
C LEU A 555 11.83 12.41 -6.13
N LYS A 556 11.62 12.19 -7.42
CA LYS A 556 10.38 12.55 -8.12
C LYS A 556 9.18 11.82 -7.53
N GLY A 557 9.29 10.52 -7.24
CA GLY A 557 8.24 9.73 -6.61
C GLY A 557 7.82 10.30 -5.26
N VAL A 558 8.79 10.58 -4.39
CA VAL A 558 8.51 11.22 -3.08
C VAL A 558 7.79 12.56 -3.26
N LEU A 559 8.27 13.42 -4.16
CA LEU A 559 7.64 14.73 -4.39
C LEU A 559 6.19 14.62 -4.89
N MET A 560 5.93 13.65 -5.77
CA MET A 560 4.57 13.40 -6.26
C MET A 560 3.63 12.89 -5.16
N THR A 561 4.12 12.02 -4.28
CA THR A 561 3.34 11.53 -3.14
C THR A 561 3.05 12.65 -2.16
N VAL A 562 4.03 13.53 -1.88
CA VAL A 562 3.80 14.75 -1.07
C VAL A 562 2.68 15.59 -1.64
N LEU A 563 2.67 15.79 -2.95
CA LEU A 563 1.63 16.58 -3.62
C LEU A 563 0.24 15.91 -3.54
N SER A 564 0.18 14.57 -3.61
CA SER A 564 -1.06 13.81 -3.42
C SER A 564 -1.58 13.93 -1.98
N VAL A 565 -0.69 13.88 -0.99
CA VAL A 565 -1.05 14.07 0.43
C VAL A 565 -1.53 15.50 0.68
N ALA A 566 -0.85 16.49 0.11
CA ALA A 566 -1.29 17.89 0.23
C ALA A 566 -2.68 18.10 -0.38
N ALA A 567 -2.98 17.48 -1.52
CA ALA A 567 -4.31 17.49 -2.12
C ALA A 567 -5.37 16.80 -1.22
N ALA A 568 -4.99 15.72 -0.54
CA ALA A 568 -5.85 15.05 0.43
C ALA A 568 -6.14 15.95 1.65
N TYR A 569 -5.15 16.64 2.17
CA TYR A 569 -5.37 17.63 3.25
C TYR A 569 -6.26 18.76 2.79
N GLY A 570 -6.08 19.28 1.57
CA GLY A 570 -6.98 20.26 1.01
C GLY A 570 -8.43 19.75 0.92
N SER A 571 -8.63 18.47 0.57
CA SER A 571 -9.96 17.87 0.53
C SER A 571 -10.61 17.80 1.92
N LEU A 572 -9.83 17.56 2.99
CA LEU A 572 -10.33 17.57 4.37
C LEU A 572 -10.89 18.95 4.74
N VAL A 573 -10.14 20.01 4.39
CA VAL A 573 -10.60 21.37 4.65
C VAL A 573 -11.88 21.69 3.90
N VAL A 574 -11.96 21.33 2.61
CA VAL A 574 -13.15 21.58 1.77
C VAL A 574 -14.38 20.83 2.30
N VAL A 575 -14.19 19.56 2.70
CA VAL A 575 -15.30 18.72 3.15
C VAL A 575 -15.73 19.08 4.56
N PHE A 576 -14.79 19.14 5.51
CA PHE A 576 -15.12 19.23 6.93
C PHE A 576 -15.02 20.62 7.51
N GLN A 577 -14.15 21.52 7.03
CA GLN A 577 -14.10 22.89 7.56
C GLN A 577 -14.98 23.86 6.78
N TRP A 578 -15.01 23.73 5.43
CA TRP A 578 -15.86 24.58 4.60
C TRP A 578 -17.29 24.03 4.42
N GLY A 579 -17.54 22.76 4.78
CA GLY A 579 -18.85 22.16 4.74
C GLY A 579 -19.46 21.97 3.34
N TRP A 580 -18.63 21.89 2.28
CA TRP A 580 -19.14 21.80 0.89
C TRP A 580 -19.95 20.52 0.63
N LEU A 581 -19.80 19.50 1.46
CA LEU A 581 -20.51 18.22 1.34
C LEU A 581 -21.47 17.97 2.53
N GLU A 582 -21.95 19.02 3.18
CA GLU A 582 -22.93 18.95 4.28
C GLU A 582 -24.20 18.22 3.85
N ASP A 583 -24.72 18.49 2.64
CA ASP A 583 -25.89 17.81 2.06
C ASP A 583 -25.70 16.29 1.90
N LEU A 584 -24.48 15.80 1.89
CA LEU A 584 -24.15 14.37 1.82
C LEU A 584 -23.95 13.73 3.20
N GLY A 585 -24.15 14.48 4.28
CA GLY A 585 -24.06 14.02 5.66
C GLY A 585 -22.69 14.27 6.33
N PHE A 586 -21.82 15.11 5.74
CA PHE A 586 -20.55 15.52 6.36
C PHE A 586 -20.76 16.82 7.13
N ALA A 587 -21.00 16.71 8.43
CA ALA A 587 -21.16 17.89 9.27
C ALA A 587 -19.89 18.76 9.29
N PRO A 588 -20.02 20.10 9.15
CA PRO A 588 -18.87 20.98 9.22
C PRO A 588 -18.29 21.03 10.64
N LEU A 589 -16.96 21.07 10.72
CA LEU A 589 -16.20 21.10 11.95
C LEU A 589 -15.36 22.38 12.00
N GLU A 590 -15.19 22.96 13.18
CA GLU A 590 -14.32 24.13 13.37
C GLU A 590 -12.84 23.80 13.19
N SER A 591 -12.45 22.58 13.55
CA SER A 591 -11.08 22.07 13.43
C SER A 591 -11.09 20.62 12.97
N LEU A 592 -10.02 20.22 12.27
CA LEU A 592 -9.73 18.83 11.96
C LEU A 592 -8.98 18.19 13.12
N ASP A 593 -9.20 16.90 13.32
CA ASP A 593 -8.51 16.17 14.38
C ASP A 593 -7.01 16.14 14.13
N SER A 594 -6.22 16.51 15.16
CA SER A 594 -4.76 16.60 15.07
C SER A 594 -4.08 15.25 14.78
N THR A 595 -4.74 14.13 15.04
CA THR A 595 -4.22 12.79 14.74
C THR A 595 -4.29 12.43 13.26
N VAL A 596 -5.18 13.05 12.49
CA VAL A 596 -5.46 12.71 11.09
C VAL A 596 -4.27 12.99 10.17
N PRO A 597 -3.64 14.19 10.17
CA PRO A 597 -2.57 14.50 9.22
C PRO A 597 -1.39 13.53 9.29
N PRO A 598 -0.77 13.24 10.44
CA PRO A 598 0.36 12.31 10.49
C PRO A 598 -0.01 10.88 10.10
N LEU A 599 -1.23 10.43 10.45
CA LEU A 599 -1.74 9.13 10.04
C LEU A 599 -1.92 9.04 8.53
N VAL A 600 -2.65 9.98 7.95
CA VAL A 600 -2.89 10.04 6.50
C VAL A 600 -1.58 10.14 5.73
N LEU A 601 -0.62 10.93 6.21
CA LEU A 601 0.71 11.03 5.63
C LEU A 601 1.38 9.67 5.54
N ALA A 602 1.58 9.01 6.69
CA ALA A 602 2.30 7.75 6.76
C ALA A 602 1.60 6.63 5.99
N MET A 603 0.27 6.58 6.07
CA MET A 603 -0.57 5.61 5.40
C MET A 603 -0.54 5.79 3.87
N THR A 604 -0.73 7.02 3.40
CA THR A 604 -0.75 7.32 1.96
C THR A 604 0.62 7.07 1.32
N PHE A 605 1.70 7.49 1.98
CA PHE A 605 3.05 7.18 1.51
C PHE A 605 3.25 5.67 1.38
N GLY A 606 2.87 4.90 2.38
CA GLY A 606 2.96 3.44 2.33
C GLY A 606 2.19 2.85 1.14
N LEU A 607 0.91 3.19 1.02
CA LEU A 607 0.02 2.65 -0.01
C LEU A 607 0.34 3.14 -1.42
N SER A 608 0.80 4.39 -1.59
CA SER A 608 1.16 4.95 -2.90
C SER A 608 2.41 4.30 -3.47
N MET A 609 3.40 4.00 -2.62
CA MET A 609 4.69 3.44 -3.03
C MET A 609 4.56 2.08 -3.71
N ASP A 610 3.63 1.25 -3.29
CA ASP A 610 3.43 -0.10 -3.79
C ASP A 610 3.16 -0.12 -5.30
N TYR A 611 2.27 0.75 -5.73
CA TYR A 611 1.91 0.87 -7.14
C TYR A 611 2.99 1.58 -7.94
N GLU A 612 3.72 2.51 -7.33
CA GLU A 612 4.81 3.20 -7.99
C GLU A 612 5.95 2.24 -8.29
N ILE A 613 6.37 1.43 -7.32
CA ILE A 613 7.37 0.39 -7.49
C ILE A 613 6.93 -0.58 -8.60
N PHE A 614 5.66 -1.04 -8.58
CA PHE A 614 5.15 -1.97 -9.58
C PHE A 614 5.15 -1.38 -11.01
N LEU A 615 4.75 -0.12 -11.16
CA LEU A 615 4.73 0.56 -12.45
C LEU A 615 6.13 0.81 -12.97
N LEU A 616 7.00 1.39 -12.13
CA LEU A 616 8.34 1.80 -12.53
C LEU A 616 9.26 0.60 -12.78
N THR A 617 9.09 -0.51 -12.07
CA THR A 617 9.83 -1.75 -12.39
C THR A 617 9.46 -2.29 -13.76
N ARG A 618 8.17 -2.29 -14.16
CA ARG A 618 7.75 -2.69 -15.51
C ARG A 618 8.27 -1.74 -16.59
N ILE A 619 8.28 -0.45 -16.33
CA ILE A 619 8.85 0.54 -17.25
C ILE A 619 10.36 0.29 -17.40
N ARG A 620 11.06 0.04 -16.30
CA ARG A 620 12.49 -0.26 -16.30
C ARG A 620 12.83 -1.54 -17.05
N GLU A 621 12.09 -2.63 -16.83
CA GLU A 621 12.24 -3.87 -17.58
C GLU A 621 12.19 -3.62 -19.11
N ARG A 622 11.19 -2.86 -19.54
CA ARG A 622 11.03 -2.53 -20.95
C ARG A 622 12.15 -1.62 -21.46
N PHE A 623 12.56 -0.63 -20.67
CA PHE A 623 13.67 0.26 -20.99
C PHE A 623 14.99 -0.49 -21.19
N LEU A 624 15.30 -1.45 -20.32
CA LEU A 624 16.49 -2.29 -20.45
C LEU A 624 16.52 -3.12 -21.74
N ILE A 625 15.37 -3.39 -22.34
CA ILE A 625 15.26 -4.11 -23.62
C ILE A 625 15.33 -3.16 -24.81
N THR A 626 14.62 -2.02 -24.75
CA THR A 626 14.42 -1.12 -25.91
C THR A 626 15.36 0.08 -25.93
N ASN A 627 15.94 0.42 -24.78
CA ASN A 627 16.72 1.64 -24.55
C ASN A 627 15.98 2.93 -24.99
N ASN A 628 14.63 2.90 -24.89
CA ASN A 628 13.77 4.02 -25.26
C ASN A 628 12.75 4.28 -24.15
N THR A 629 12.89 5.42 -23.49
CA THR A 629 12.05 5.80 -22.34
C THR A 629 10.58 5.93 -22.73
N ARG A 630 10.27 6.53 -23.87
CA ARG A 630 8.88 6.73 -24.32
C ARG A 630 8.17 5.42 -24.63
N ASP A 631 8.84 4.49 -25.33
CA ASP A 631 8.29 3.15 -25.55
C ASP A 631 8.11 2.39 -24.25
N ALA A 632 9.10 2.48 -23.35
CA ALA A 632 9.06 1.83 -22.05
C ALA A 632 7.88 2.33 -21.21
N VAL A 633 7.66 3.64 -21.14
CA VAL A 633 6.54 4.26 -20.42
C VAL A 633 5.19 3.87 -21.04
N ALA A 634 5.08 3.96 -22.37
CA ALA A 634 3.86 3.59 -23.07
C ALA A 634 3.50 2.12 -22.84
N TYR A 635 4.48 1.23 -22.92
CA TYR A 635 4.31 -0.19 -22.64
C TYR A 635 3.96 -0.46 -21.18
N GLY A 636 4.74 0.08 -20.24
CA GLY A 636 4.55 -0.13 -18.80
C GLY A 636 3.16 0.29 -18.34
N ILE A 637 2.69 1.47 -18.75
CA ILE A 637 1.36 1.96 -18.38
C ILE A 637 0.26 1.19 -19.10
N SER A 638 0.36 0.99 -20.43
CA SER A 638 -0.69 0.27 -21.18
C SER A 638 -0.95 -1.15 -20.69
N THR A 639 0.05 -1.79 -20.11
CA THR A 639 -0.05 -3.14 -19.53
C THR A 639 -0.50 -3.13 -18.07
N SER A 640 -0.09 -2.11 -17.29
CA SER A 640 -0.31 -2.06 -15.85
C SER A 640 -1.51 -1.21 -15.43
N ALA A 641 -1.92 -0.21 -16.24
CA ALA A 641 -2.96 0.75 -15.87
C ALA A 641 -4.27 0.07 -15.43
N ARG A 642 -4.67 -0.99 -16.09
CA ARG A 642 -5.91 -1.72 -15.73
C ARG A 642 -5.83 -2.34 -14.35
N THR A 643 -4.70 -2.93 -14.00
CA THR A 643 -4.49 -3.55 -12.69
C THR A 643 -4.46 -2.46 -11.61
N ILE A 644 -3.69 -1.40 -11.85
CA ILE A 644 -3.56 -0.27 -10.93
C ILE A 644 -4.91 0.43 -10.70
N THR A 645 -5.66 0.74 -11.76
CA THR A 645 -6.96 1.41 -11.63
C THR A 645 -8.00 0.53 -10.95
N SER A 646 -7.97 -0.79 -11.18
CA SER A 646 -8.89 -1.72 -10.50
C SER A 646 -8.59 -1.81 -9.00
N ALA A 647 -7.33 -1.89 -8.64
CA ALA A 647 -6.88 -1.94 -7.26
C ALA A 647 -7.15 -0.61 -6.53
N ALA A 648 -6.83 0.51 -7.15
CA ALA A 648 -7.16 1.82 -6.62
C ALA A 648 -8.67 2.01 -6.40
N LEU A 649 -9.50 1.57 -7.33
CA LEU A 649 -10.96 1.65 -7.20
C LEU A 649 -11.47 0.85 -5.99
N ILE A 650 -10.90 -0.32 -5.72
CA ILE A 650 -11.25 -1.14 -4.57
C ILE A 650 -10.86 -0.42 -3.27
N MET A 651 -9.63 0.10 -3.20
CA MET A 651 -9.19 0.84 -2.02
C MET A 651 -10.01 2.11 -1.79
N ILE A 652 -10.27 2.89 -2.84
CA ILE A 652 -11.14 4.07 -2.78
C ILE A 652 -12.51 3.68 -2.22
N ALA A 653 -13.10 2.58 -2.71
CA ALA A 653 -14.39 2.12 -2.23
C ALA A 653 -14.36 1.73 -0.74
N VAL A 654 -13.31 1.06 -0.29
CA VAL A 654 -13.14 0.72 1.14
C VAL A 654 -13.04 1.97 1.98
N PHE A 655 -12.17 2.92 1.61
CA PHE A 655 -12.00 4.16 2.38
C PHE A 655 -13.24 5.07 2.34
N ILE A 656 -13.96 5.12 1.21
CA ILE A 656 -15.26 5.84 1.13
C ILE A 656 -16.28 5.20 2.06
N GLY A 657 -16.32 3.87 2.21
CA GLY A 657 -17.21 3.24 3.17
C GLY A 657 -16.96 3.68 4.61
N PHE A 658 -15.70 3.91 4.98
CA PHE A 658 -15.34 4.51 6.27
C PHE A 658 -15.52 6.03 6.32
N ALA A 659 -15.53 6.72 5.18
CA ALA A 659 -15.84 8.15 5.12
C ALA A 659 -17.28 8.44 5.59
N PHE A 660 -18.19 7.50 5.48
CA PHE A 660 -19.55 7.60 6.01
C PHE A 660 -19.71 6.96 7.40
N ALA A 661 -18.59 6.76 8.14
CA ALA A 661 -18.64 6.41 9.54
C ALA A 661 -19.22 7.58 10.36
N GLY A 662 -19.92 7.28 11.45
CA GLY A 662 -20.52 8.30 12.31
C GLY A 662 -19.47 9.15 13.04
N MET A 663 -18.33 8.55 13.40
CA MET A 663 -17.23 9.25 14.07
C MET A 663 -16.41 10.10 13.09
N PRO A 664 -16.32 11.44 13.25
CA PRO A 664 -15.60 12.34 12.34
C PRO A 664 -14.12 11.98 12.16
N LEU A 665 -13.43 11.51 13.20
CA LEU A 665 -12.04 11.05 13.09
C LEU A 665 -11.88 9.96 12.01
N VAL A 666 -12.73 8.96 12.05
CA VAL A 666 -12.72 7.83 11.11
C VAL A 666 -13.12 8.30 9.71
N ALA A 667 -14.14 9.16 9.64
CA ALA A 667 -14.61 9.77 8.39
C ALA A 667 -13.53 10.63 7.73
N GLN A 668 -12.80 11.45 8.48
CA GLN A 668 -11.68 12.26 7.99
C GLN A 668 -10.57 11.40 7.39
N ILE A 669 -10.16 10.32 8.07
CA ILE A 669 -9.17 9.38 7.55
C ILE A 669 -9.68 8.72 6.27
N GLY A 670 -10.95 8.32 6.24
CA GLY A 670 -11.61 7.73 5.07
C GLY A 670 -11.58 8.65 3.85
N VAL A 671 -12.02 9.90 4.00
CA VAL A 671 -12.04 10.92 2.94
C VAL A 671 -10.62 11.22 2.45
N ALA A 672 -9.68 11.46 3.37
CA ALA A 672 -8.32 11.81 3.01
C ALA A 672 -7.61 10.67 2.25
N CYS A 673 -7.68 9.43 2.75
CA CYS A 673 -7.07 8.28 2.09
C CYS A 673 -7.74 7.98 0.74
N ALA A 674 -9.08 8.06 0.65
CA ALA A 674 -9.78 7.90 -0.61
C ALA A 674 -9.35 8.93 -1.65
N THR A 675 -9.28 10.21 -1.26
CA THR A 675 -8.83 11.31 -2.12
C THR A 675 -7.37 11.15 -2.53
N ALA A 676 -6.48 10.86 -1.59
CA ALA A 676 -5.06 10.65 -1.86
C ALA A 676 -4.85 9.54 -2.90
N ILE A 677 -5.50 8.40 -2.71
CA ILE A 677 -5.40 7.26 -3.63
C ILE A 677 -6.03 7.58 -4.99
N ALA A 678 -7.18 8.26 -5.02
CA ALA A 678 -7.84 8.66 -6.25
C ALA A 678 -6.95 9.59 -7.08
N VAL A 679 -6.38 10.61 -6.44
CA VAL A 679 -5.46 11.57 -7.05
C VAL A 679 -4.18 10.88 -7.54
N ASP A 680 -3.58 10.04 -6.71
CA ASP A 680 -2.37 9.31 -7.04
C ASP A 680 -2.57 8.35 -8.21
N ALA A 681 -3.61 7.52 -8.17
CA ALA A 681 -3.89 6.54 -9.22
C ALA A 681 -4.30 7.17 -10.56
N THR A 682 -4.86 8.39 -10.56
CA THR A 682 -5.38 9.05 -11.76
C THR A 682 -4.44 10.16 -12.25
N ILE A 683 -4.38 11.29 -11.53
CA ILE A 683 -3.65 12.49 -11.96
C ILE A 683 -2.14 12.24 -11.95
N VAL A 684 -1.62 11.67 -10.87
CA VAL A 684 -0.19 11.48 -10.74
C VAL A 684 0.30 10.39 -11.69
N ARG A 685 -0.25 9.20 -11.65
CA ARG A 685 0.29 8.05 -12.41
C ARG A 685 -0.07 8.02 -13.87
N LEU A 686 -1.28 8.50 -14.23
CA LEU A 686 -1.73 8.42 -15.62
C LEU A 686 -1.45 9.70 -16.41
N VAL A 687 -1.06 10.80 -15.73
CA VAL A 687 -0.74 12.07 -16.39
C VAL A 687 0.64 12.56 -16.01
N LEU A 688 0.91 12.79 -14.72
CA LEU A 688 2.12 13.46 -14.26
C LEU A 688 3.37 12.59 -14.45
N VAL A 689 3.34 11.31 -14.05
CA VAL A 689 4.46 10.37 -14.21
C VAL A 689 4.87 10.22 -15.67
N PRO A 690 3.98 9.86 -16.62
CA PRO A 690 4.37 9.71 -18.02
C PRO A 690 4.83 11.03 -18.66
N ALA A 691 4.22 12.16 -18.30
CA ALA A 691 4.64 13.46 -18.79
C ALA A 691 6.06 13.81 -18.34
N LEU A 692 6.34 13.70 -17.04
CA LEU A 692 7.67 13.97 -16.50
C LEU A 692 8.72 12.97 -16.98
N MET A 693 8.38 11.69 -17.15
CA MET A 693 9.31 10.73 -17.72
C MET A 693 9.64 11.02 -19.18
N ALA A 694 8.66 11.50 -19.95
CA ALA A 694 8.90 11.92 -21.34
C ALA A 694 9.72 13.22 -21.44
N MET A 695 9.68 14.10 -20.42
CA MET A 695 10.43 15.35 -20.37
C MET A 695 11.89 15.13 -20.03
N PHE A 696 12.17 14.27 -19.06
CA PHE A 696 13.53 14.09 -18.52
C PHE A 696 14.31 12.93 -19.14
N ASP A 697 13.69 12.13 -19.98
CA ASP A 697 14.25 11.02 -20.77
C ASP A 697 15.42 10.28 -20.09
N GLU A 698 16.67 10.52 -20.45
CA GLU A 698 17.85 9.84 -19.92
C GLU A 698 18.09 10.12 -18.42
N TRP A 699 17.74 11.30 -17.92
CA TRP A 699 17.89 11.66 -16.51
C TRP A 699 17.08 10.76 -15.57
N ASN A 700 15.99 10.17 -16.08
CA ASN A 700 15.19 9.21 -15.29
C ASN A 700 15.99 7.96 -14.87
N TRP A 701 17.10 7.68 -15.51
CA TRP A 701 17.92 6.48 -15.26
C TRP A 701 19.25 6.79 -14.60
N TRP A 702 19.45 8.03 -14.17
CA TRP A 702 20.68 8.47 -13.56
C TRP A 702 20.91 7.85 -12.18
N LEU A 703 22.05 7.17 -12.01
CA LEU A 703 22.53 6.61 -10.76
C LEU A 703 24.04 6.80 -10.65
N PRO A 704 24.55 7.42 -9.55
CA PRO A 704 25.99 7.55 -9.33
C PRO A 704 26.67 6.17 -9.20
N ARG A 705 27.83 6.00 -9.79
CA ARG A 705 28.57 4.72 -9.81
C ARG A 705 28.93 4.19 -8.42
N TRP A 706 29.19 5.07 -7.45
CA TRP A 706 29.46 4.67 -6.07
C TRP A 706 28.21 4.08 -5.40
N LEU A 707 27.06 4.65 -5.65
CA LEU A 707 25.78 4.21 -5.10
C LEU A 707 25.32 2.90 -5.74
N ASP A 708 25.60 2.70 -7.03
CA ASP A 708 25.29 1.46 -7.75
C ASP A 708 26.03 0.23 -7.19
N ARG A 709 27.20 0.43 -6.55
CA ARG A 709 27.96 -0.63 -5.89
C ARG A 709 27.41 -1.04 -4.52
N ILE A 710 26.77 -0.10 -3.83
CA ILE A 710 26.24 -0.30 -2.46
C ILE A 710 24.83 -0.89 -2.49
N LEU A 711 24.03 -0.50 -3.48
CA LEU A 711 22.63 -0.90 -3.56
C LEU A 711 22.48 -2.40 -3.88
N PRO A 712 21.64 -3.13 -3.13
CA PRO A 712 21.35 -4.52 -3.42
C PRO A 712 20.66 -4.66 -4.78
N SER A 713 21.00 -5.69 -5.54
CA SER A 713 20.29 -6.02 -6.78
C SER A 713 19.04 -6.80 -6.45
N VAL A 714 17.89 -6.15 -6.55
CA VAL A 714 16.58 -6.81 -6.43
C VAL A 714 16.07 -7.11 -7.84
N ASP A 715 16.08 -8.38 -8.23
CA ASP A 715 15.55 -8.83 -9.51
C ASP A 715 14.07 -9.14 -9.38
N PHE A 716 13.22 -8.25 -9.89
CA PHE A 716 11.77 -8.46 -10.03
C PHE A 716 11.41 -9.23 -11.32
N GLU A 717 12.37 -9.92 -11.92
CA GLU A 717 12.16 -10.61 -13.19
C GLU A 717 11.07 -11.68 -13.11
N LYS A 718 10.27 -11.72 -14.16
CA LYS A 718 9.28 -12.78 -14.36
C LYS A 718 9.99 -14.14 -14.32
N PRO A 719 9.52 -15.12 -13.53
CA PRO A 719 9.99 -16.47 -13.73
C PRO A 719 9.59 -16.90 -15.13
N LEU A 720 10.60 -17.30 -15.85
CA LEU A 720 10.45 -17.74 -17.23
C LEU A 720 9.64 -19.04 -17.28
N PRO A 721 8.94 -19.28 -18.39
CA PRO A 721 8.24 -20.53 -18.57
C PRO A 721 9.20 -21.71 -18.35
N LYS A 722 8.77 -22.70 -17.60
CA LYS A 722 9.33 -24.03 -17.72
C LYS A 722 8.80 -24.56 -19.04
N VAL A 723 9.59 -24.43 -20.07
CA VAL A 723 9.26 -24.97 -21.38
C VAL A 723 9.97 -26.29 -21.50
N ASP A 724 9.33 -27.28 -22.06
CA ASP A 724 10.04 -28.49 -22.48
C ASP A 724 11.09 -28.08 -23.51
N ILE A 725 12.28 -28.63 -23.44
CA ILE A 725 13.38 -28.28 -24.35
C ILE A 725 12.98 -28.49 -25.80
N SER A 726 12.13 -29.48 -26.03
CA SER A 726 11.53 -29.75 -27.35
C SER A 726 10.71 -28.57 -27.89
N ASP A 727 9.98 -27.88 -27.03
CA ASP A 727 9.15 -26.73 -27.44
C ASP A 727 9.98 -25.48 -27.75
N LEU A 728 11.20 -25.41 -27.23
CA LEU A 728 12.09 -24.26 -27.40
C LEU A 728 12.85 -24.24 -28.71
N VAL A 729 13.12 -25.38 -29.23
CA VAL A 729 14.06 -25.58 -30.33
C VAL A 729 13.35 -25.77 -31.66
N LEU A 730 12.02 -25.76 -31.71
CA LEU A 730 11.23 -26.05 -32.91
C LEU A 730 11.72 -27.36 -33.60
N VAL A 731 12.15 -28.32 -32.79
CA VAL A 731 12.67 -29.57 -33.27
C VAL A 731 11.49 -30.53 -33.48
N PRO A 732 11.36 -31.13 -34.63
CA PRO A 732 10.42 -32.22 -34.82
C PRO A 732 10.68 -33.34 -33.81
N GLU A 733 9.64 -33.99 -33.30
CA GLU A 733 9.78 -35.11 -32.37
C GLU A 733 10.72 -36.20 -32.91
N THR A 734 10.75 -36.36 -34.22
CA THR A 734 11.65 -37.26 -34.95
C THR A 734 13.14 -36.92 -34.78
N ALA A 735 13.50 -35.67 -34.61
CA ALA A 735 14.87 -35.21 -34.40
C ALA A 735 15.34 -35.39 -32.94
N LEU A 736 14.42 -35.38 -31.99
CA LEU A 736 14.71 -35.73 -30.58
C LEU A 736 14.96 -37.23 -30.36
N ALA A 737 14.41 -38.03 -31.19
CA ALA A 737 14.60 -39.49 -31.19
C ALA A 737 15.93 -39.94 -31.87
N ALA A 738 16.66 -39.01 -32.50
CA ALA A 738 17.91 -39.35 -33.20
C ALA A 738 18.99 -39.80 -32.22
N PRO A 739 19.69 -40.94 -32.52
CA PRO A 739 20.77 -41.40 -31.65
C PRO A 739 21.89 -40.39 -31.56
N GLY A 740 22.20 -39.94 -30.34
CA GLY A 740 23.27 -38.99 -30.05
C GLY A 740 22.84 -37.53 -29.81
N ALA A 741 21.54 -37.18 -29.92
CA ALA A 741 21.05 -35.88 -29.54
C ALA A 741 20.84 -35.76 -28.01
N ASP A 742 21.90 -35.50 -27.28
CA ASP A 742 21.80 -35.38 -25.83
C ASP A 742 21.57 -33.92 -25.38
N LEU A 743 20.39 -33.41 -25.73
CA LEU A 743 19.88 -32.10 -25.32
C LEU A 743 19.93 -31.91 -23.80
N ARG A 744 19.68 -32.98 -23.03
CA ARG A 744 19.70 -32.92 -21.57
C ARG A 744 21.11 -32.65 -21.05
N MET A 745 22.12 -33.19 -21.71
CA MET A 745 23.52 -33.01 -21.35
C MET A 745 23.98 -31.60 -21.65
N VAL A 746 23.62 -31.04 -22.81
CA VAL A 746 23.93 -29.66 -23.22
C VAL A 746 23.29 -28.67 -22.26
N VAL A 747 22.02 -28.86 -21.93
CA VAL A 747 21.27 -27.99 -21.00
C VAL A 747 21.87 -28.08 -19.58
N LYS A 748 22.19 -29.25 -19.08
CA LYS A 748 22.85 -29.39 -17.77
C LYS A 748 24.20 -28.72 -17.73
N SER A 749 25.00 -28.82 -18.78
CA SER A 749 26.30 -28.18 -18.88
C SER A 749 26.19 -26.66 -18.94
N ALA A 750 25.24 -26.15 -19.71
CA ALA A 750 24.95 -24.71 -19.77
C ALA A 750 24.50 -24.15 -18.42
N ALA A 751 23.64 -24.90 -17.71
CA ALA A 751 23.19 -24.51 -16.36
C ALA A 751 24.35 -24.47 -15.35
N LYS A 752 25.27 -25.47 -15.42
CA LYS A 752 26.48 -25.51 -14.58
C LYS A 752 27.38 -24.31 -14.83
N LEU A 753 27.59 -23.96 -16.09
CA LEU A 753 28.41 -22.81 -16.48
C LEU A 753 27.80 -21.49 -16.02
N LYS A 754 26.51 -21.35 -16.08
CA LYS A 754 25.80 -20.16 -15.63
C LYS A 754 25.89 -19.94 -14.11
N ARG A 755 25.99 -21.00 -13.32
CA ARG A 755 26.25 -20.91 -11.88
C ARG A 755 27.61 -20.31 -11.57
N LEU A 756 28.61 -20.57 -12.41
CA LEU A 756 29.96 -20.01 -12.28
C LEU A 756 30.03 -18.56 -12.74
N ALA A 757 29.14 -18.15 -13.64
CA ALA A 757 29.05 -16.79 -14.18
C ALA A 757 27.58 -16.35 -14.32
N PRO A 758 26.91 -15.94 -13.24
CA PRO A 758 25.45 -15.71 -13.23
C PRO A 758 24.97 -14.64 -14.23
N GLN A 759 25.84 -13.69 -14.57
CA GLN A 759 25.50 -12.62 -15.51
C GLN A 759 25.74 -13.01 -16.98
N THR A 760 26.25 -14.22 -17.24
CA THR A 760 26.53 -14.64 -18.60
C THR A 760 25.25 -15.15 -19.26
N VAL A 761 24.91 -14.59 -20.39
CA VAL A 761 23.82 -15.03 -21.23
C VAL A 761 24.28 -16.19 -22.11
N VAL A 762 23.62 -17.34 -22.00
CA VAL A 762 23.88 -18.50 -22.85
C VAL A 762 22.99 -18.37 -24.08
N VAL A 763 23.60 -18.18 -25.23
CA VAL A 763 22.89 -18.20 -26.52
C VAL A 763 23.17 -19.56 -27.18
N ALA A 764 22.14 -20.39 -27.28
CA ALA A 764 22.23 -21.67 -27.94
C ALA A 764 21.71 -21.56 -29.38
N ASP A 765 22.40 -22.17 -30.31
CA ASP A 765 21.85 -22.33 -31.67
C ASP A 765 20.86 -23.51 -31.69
N PRO A 766 19.58 -23.29 -31.96
CA PRO A 766 18.60 -24.35 -32.02
C PRO A 766 18.99 -25.50 -32.96
N LEU A 767 19.67 -25.21 -34.06
CA LEU A 767 20.10 -26.24 -35.00
C LEU A 767 21.22 -27.13 -34.45
N ALA A 768 21.96 -26.67 -33.47
CA ALA A 768 22.93 -27.56 -32.77
C ALA A 768 22.24 -28.74 -32.06
N PHE A 769 20.93 -28.58 -31.76
CA PHE A 769 20.13 -29.63 -31.11
C PHE A 769 19.45 -30.56 -32.10
N THR A 770 19.44 -30.27 -33.38
CA THR A 770 18.79 -31.12 -34.40
C THR A 770 19.69 -32.22 -34.96
N GLY A 771 20.88 -32.42 -34.42
CA GLY A 771 21.81 -33.44 -34.91
C GLY A 771 22.46 -33.09 -36.27
N CYS A 772 22.25 -31.91 -36.83
CA CYS A 772 22.97 -31.41 -38.00
C CYS A 772 24.47 -31.36 -37.68
N GLY A 773 25.22 -32.31 -38.10
CA GLY A 773 26.64 -32.45 -37.80
C GLY A 773 27.47 -31.24 -38.33
N PRO A 774 28.60 -30.92 -37.70
CA PRO A 774 29.56 -29.97 -38.24
C PRO A 774 30.13 -30.44 -39.56
N ALA A 775 30.56 -29.54 -40.42
CA ALA A 775 31.26 -29.88 -41.65
C ALA A 775 32.54 -30.69 -41.36
N PRO A 776 33.03 -31.47 -42.32
CA PRO A 776 34.29 -32.17 -42.14
C PRO A 776 35.40 -31.19 -41.77
N GLY A 777 36.03 -31.35 -40.62
CA GLY A 777 37.05 -30.44 -40.10
C GLY A 777 36.59 -29.50 -38.98
N GLU A 778 35.29 -29.30 -38.76
CA GLU A 778 34.82 -28.57 -37.59
C GLU A 778 34.61 -29.52 -36.40
N ARG A 779 35.10 -29.14 -35.24
CA ARG A 779 34.84 -29.91 -34.03
C ARG A 779 33.32 -29.87 -33.70
N ARG A 780 32.73 -31.06 -33.53
CA ARG A 780 31.35 -31.20 -33.15
C ARG A 780 31.03 -30.44 -31.85
N LEU A 781 30.26 -29.42 -31.93
CA LEU A 781 29.69 -28.72 -30.78
C LEU A 781 28.34 -29.32 -30.36
N SER A 782 27.78 -30.19 -31.21
CA SER A 782 26.53 -30.87 -30.94
C SER A 782 26.67 -31.77 -29.71
N GLY A 783 25.92 -31.55 -28.69
CA GLY A 783 25.80 -32.40 -27.51
C GLY A 783 26.99 -32.39 -26.54
N ARG A 784 28.11 -31.72 -26.82
CA ARG A 784 29.30 -31.75 -26.00
C ARG A 784 29.89 -30.40 -25.67
N LEU A 785 29.11 -29.55 -25.02
CA LEU A 785 29.66 -28.39 -24.34
C LEU A 785 30.81 -28.72 -23.40
N PRO A 786 30.85 -29.88 -22.73
CA PRO A 786 32.01 -30.30 -21.92
C PRO A 786 33.26 -30.62 -22.69
N THR A 787 33.18 -30.99 -23.96
CA THR A 787 34.37 -31.29 -24.78
C THR A 787 35.20 -30.07 -25.12
N ILE A 788 34.73 -28.90 -24.86
CA ILE A 788 35.52 -27.67 -24.96
C ILE A 788 36.62 -27.63 -23.87
N THR A 789 36.46 -28.39 -22.81
CA THR A 789 37.46 -28.52 -21.73
C THR A 789 38.61 -29.42 -22.06
N SER A 790 38.53 -30.21 -23.14
CA SER A 790 39.57 -31.22 -23.49
C SER A 790 40.58 -30.76 -24.51
N THR A 791 40.56 -29.51 -24.96
CA THR A 791 41.60 -29.00 -25.81
C THR A 791 42.79 -28.54 -24.96
N GLY A 792 43.67 -29.51 -24.72
CA GLY A 792 44.94 -29.20 -24.06
C GLY A 792 45.69 -28.11 -24.73
N SER A 793 46.07 -27.11 -24.02
CA SER A 793 46.97 -25.99 -24.17
C SER A 793 46.34 -24.62 -23.83
N VAL A 794 45.07 -24.53 -23.40
CA VAL A 794 44.52 -23.29 -22.93
C VAL A 794 44.60 -23.28 -21.43
N THR A 795 45.46 -22.47 -20.87
CA THR A 795 45.66 -22.24 -19.44
C THR A 795 44.47 -21.59 -18.74
N ARG A 796 43.41 -21.29 -19.46
CA ARG A 796 42.08 -20.88 -18.91
C ARG A 796 40.97 -21.61 -19.66
N PRO A 797 40.02 -22.24 -18.96
CA PRO A 797 38.87 -22.84 -19.62
C PRO A 797 38.07 -21.75 -20.34
N VAL A 798 38.01 -21.84 -21.67
CA VAL A 798 37.15 -20.97 -22.47
C VAL A 798 35.70 -21.36 -22.18
N HIS A 799 34.94 -20.41 -21.69
CA HIS A 799 33.55 -20.59 -21.33
C HIS A 799 32.75 -20.90 -22.62
N PRO A 800 32.00 -22.02 -22.72
CA PRO A 800 31.27 -22.37 -23.94
C PRO A 800 30.36 -21.26 -24.46
N VAL A 801 29.74 -20.54 -23.55
CA VAL A 801 28.88 -19.40 -23.87
C VAL A 801 29.64 -18.31 -24.61
N THR A 802 30.88 -18.03 -24.21
CA THR A 802 31.73 -17.07 -24.88
C THR A 802 32.06 -17.53 -26.30
N MET A 803 32.27 -18.83 -26.51
CA MET A 803 32.47 -19.40 -27.85
C MET A 803 31.25 -19.26 -28.74
N TRP A 804 30.04 -19.55 -28.23
CA TRP A 804 28.80 -19.39 -28.97
C TRP A 804 28.56 -17.93 -29.34
N ARG A 805 28.72 -17.02 -28.40
CA ARG A 805 28.61 -15.59 -28.62
C ARG A 805 29.69 -15.11 -29.61
N GLY A 806 30.91 -15.60 -29.48
CA GLY A 806 32.01 -15.31 -30.40
C GLY A 806 31.72 -15.79 -31.82
N ARG A 807 31.13 -16.99 -32.00
CA ARG A 807 30.76 -17.50 -33.34
C ARG A 807 29.64 -16.68 -33.98
N ILE A 808 28.64 -16.27 -33.25
CA ILE A 808 27.60 -15.39 -33.79
C ILE A 808 28.22 -14.03 -34.15
N ASN A 809 29.03 -13.46 -33.29
CA ASN A 809 29.70 -12.19 -33.57
C ASN A 809 30.69 -12.32 -34.70
N VAL A 810 31.55 -13.35 -34.74
CA VAL A 810 32.47 -13.63 -35.86
C VAL A 810 31.70 -13.87 -37.16
N ALA A 811 30.58 -14.54 -37.12
CA ALA A 811 29.75 -14.67 -38.32
C ALA A 811 29.16 -13.32 -38.76
N LEU A 812 28.72 -12.48 -37.83
CA LEU A 812 28.23 -11.13 -38.11
C LEU A 812 29.40 -10.22 -38.56
N ASP A 813 30.57 -10.26 -37.90
CA ASP A 813 31.76 -9.49 -38.25
C ASP A 813 32.34 -9.97 -39.60
N ALA A 814 32.33 -11.27 -39.89
CA ALA A 814 32.71 -11.81 -41.20
C ALA A 814 31.77 -11.36 -42.32
N LEU A 815 30.48 -11.10 -41.95
CA LEU A 815 29.52 -10.54 -42.87
C LEU A 815 29.70 -9.05 -43.11
N GLU A 816 30.16 -8.30 -42.10
CA GLU A 816 30.58 -6.90 -42.25
C GLU A 816 31.86 -6.78 -43.07
N THR A 817 32.87 -7.65 -42.85
CA THR A 817 34.14 -7.64 -43.63
C THR A 817 33.98 -8.21 -45.03
N ALA A 818 33.11 -9.17 -45.27
CA ALA A 818 32.80 -9.66 -46.61
C ALA A 818 32.03 -8.61 -47.44
N SER A 819 31.54 -7.56 -46.80
CA SER A 819 30.86 -6.44 -47.47
C SER A 819 31.80 -5.52 -48.26
N ASP A 820 33.12 -5.53 -48.02
CA ASP A 820 34.11 -4.74 -48.77
C ASP A 820 34.45 -5.34 -50.12
N SER A 821 34.12 -6.59 -50.37
CA SER A 821 34.26 -7.26 -51.68
C SER A 821 32.88 -7.44 -52.32
N GLU A 822 32.41 -6.52 -53.11
CA GLU A 822 31.27 -6.51 -54.08
C GLU A 822 29.96 -7.26 -53.73
N ARG A 823 29.80 -7.90 -52.59
CA ARG A 823 28.68 -8.80 -52.27
C ARG A 823 27.96 -8.41 -50.97
N LEU A 824 27.06 -7.43 -51.02
CA LEU A 824 26.05 -7.15 -50.04
C LEU A 824 26.53 -6.41 -48.76
N PRO A 825 26.61 -5.09 -48.76
CA PRO A 825 26.84 -4.30 -47.57
C PRO A 825 25.54 -4.25 -46.73
N VAL A 826 25.30 -5.23 -45.83
CA VAL A 826 24.12 -5.32 -45.01
C VAL A 826 24.54 -5.32 -43.57
N GLN A 827 23.94 -4.41 -42.81
CA GLN A 827 24.15 -4.29 -41.37
C GLN A 827 22.88 -4.73 -40.63
N ARG A 828 23.06 -5.36 -39.48
CA ARG A 828 21.92 -5.68 -38.59
C ARG A 828 21.45 -4.43 -37.84
N ARG A 829 20.16 -4.14 -37.87
CA ARG A 829 19.55 -2.97 -37.21
C ARG A 829 19.09 -3.23 -35.81
N SER A 830 18.87 -4.48 -35.43
CA SER A 830 18.23 -4.84 -34.15
C SER A 830 19.03 -5.90 -33.42
N PRO A 831 19.00 -5.93 -32.09
CA PRO A 831 19.56 -7.03 -31.31
C PRO A 831 18.89 -8.35 -31.69
N ILE A 832 19.57 -9.46 -31.36
CA ILE A 832 19.04 -10.82 -31.61
C ILE A 832 17.74 -10.99 -30.82
N GLU A 833 16.66 -11.35 -31.53
CA GLU A 833 15.42 -11.75 -30.85
C GLU A 833 15.65 -13.06 -30.15
N ALA A 834 15.74 -13.00 -28.83
CA ALA A 834 15.96 -14.16 -28.01
C ALA A 834 14.81 -14.30 -27.01
N THR A 835 14.43 -15.53 -26.76
CA THR A 835 13.55 -15.89 -25.66
C THR A 835 14.35 -16.42 -24.51
N THR A 836 13.99 -16.04 -23.31
CA THR A 836 14.67 -16.54 -22.13
C THR A 836 13.85 -17.71 -21.57
N VAL A 837 14.49 -18.80 -21.29
CA VAL A 837 13.88 -20.03 -20.78
C VAL A 837 14.48 -20.41 -19.44
N GLN A 838 13.65 -20.93 -18.56
CA GLN A 838 14.08 -21.43 -17.28
C GLN A 838 14.24 -22.96 -17.35
N LEU A 839 15.43 -23.43 -17.01
CA LEU A 839 15.71 -24.85 -16.94
C LEU A 839 15.03 -25.49 -15.73
N PRO A 840 14.84 -26.81 -15.71
CA PRO A 840 14.34 -27.54 -14.54
C PRO A 840 15.17 -27.30 -13.27
N THR A 841 16.44 -26.92 -13.42
CA THR A 841 17.34 -26.55 -12.32
C THR A 841 17.12 -25.15 -11.77
N GLY A 842 16.26 -24.33 -12.40
CA GLY A 842 16.01 -22.93 -12.04
C GLY A 842 16.95 -21.94 -12.76
N ASP A 843 17.94 -22.41 -13.50
CA ASP A 843 18.83 -21.57 -14.29
C ASP A 843 18.12 -20.99 -15.52
N ARG A 844 18.64 -19.89 -16.04
CA ARG A 844 18.04 -19.18 -17.19
C ARG A 844 18.96 -19.24 -18.39
N LEU A 845 18.40 -19.57 -19.53
CA LEU A 845 19.08 -19.57 -20.83
C LEU A 845 18.44 -18.55 -21.76
N LEU A 846 19.26 -17.81 -22.50
CA LEU A 846 18.79 -17.00 -23.62
C LEU A 846 18.98 -17.81 -24.90
N ILE A 847 17.89 -18.08 -25.61
CA ILE A 847 17.87 -18.86 -26.84
C ILE A 847 17.26 -17.98 -27.95
N PRO A 848 17.84 -17.93 -29.15
CA PRO A 848 17.20 -17.26 -30.28
C PRO A 848 15.81 -17.84 -30.52
N THR A 849 14.84 -16.98 -30.88
CA THR A 849 13.53 -17.48 -31.32
C THR A 849 13.66 -18.25 -32.63
N GLY A 850 12.73 -19.16 -32.94
CA GLY A 850 12.71 -19.89 -34.22
C GLY A 850 12.69 -18.93 -35.42
N ALA A 851 11.94 -17.84 -35.31
CA ALA A 851 11.93 -16.77 -36.32
C ALA A 851 13.30 -16.10 -36.47
N GLU A 852 13.98 -15.86 -35.38
CA GLU A 852 15.32 -15.26 -35.40
C GLU A 852 16.35 -16.23 -35.96
N THR A 853 16.27 -17.51 -35.61
CA THR A 853 17.15 -18.54 -36.17
C THR A 853 16.97 -18.65 -37.68
N LEU A 854 15.72 -18.62 -38.15
CA LEU A 854 15.43 -18.61 -39.59
C LEU A 854 16.02 -17.38 -40.29
N ARG A 855 15.86 -16.20 -39.73
CA ARG A 855 16.46 -14.97 -40.27
C ARG A 855 17.98 -15.04 -40.34
N MET A 856 18.65 -15.48 -39.25
CA MET A 856 20.08 -15.63 -39.21
C MET A 856 20.60 -16.66 -40.24
N LYS A 857 19.94 -17.82 -40.36
CA LYS A 857 20.35 -18.85 -41.32
C LYS A 857 20.11 -18.40 -42.75
N SER A 858 19.00 -17.76 -43.03
CA SER A 858 18.71 -17.17 -44.34
C SER A 858 19.74 -16.10 -44.73
N TYR A 859 20.16 -15.32 -43.78
CA TYR A 859 21.18 -14.31 -43.99
C TYR A 859 22.57 -14.93 -44.26
N LEU A 860 22.95 -15.96 -43.50
CA LEU A 860 24.18 -16.71 -43.72
C LEU A 860 24.18 -17.41 -45.10
N LEU A 861 23.04 -17.95 -45.48
CA LEU A 861 22.84 -18.53 -46.82
C LEU A 861 23.12 -17.48 -47.93
N MET A 862 22.58 -16.29 -47.78
CA MET A 862 22.85 -15.23 -48.76
C MET A 862 24.33 -14.82 -48.85
N CYS A 863 25.05 -14.87 -47.76
CA CYS A 863 26.45 -14.44 -47.68
C CYS A 863 27.45 -15.51 -48.07
N ARG A 864 27.25 -16.74 -47.61
CA ARG A 864 28.15 -17.88 -47.83
C ARG A 864 27.85 -18.63 -49.10
N ASN A 865 26.56 -18.78 -49.41
CA ASN A 865 26.06 -19.46 -50.60
C ASN A 865 26.59 -20.91 -50.74
N THR A 866 26.65 -21.69 -49.65
CA THR A 866 27.17 -23.03 -49.67
C THR A 866 26.03 -24.07 -49.72
N THR A 867 26.27 -25.25 -50.29
CA THR A 867 25.30 -26.36 -50.34
C THR A 867 24.78 -26.70 -48.95
N ARG A 868 25.63 -26.60 -47.94
CA ARG A 868 25.29 -26.85 -46.56
C ARG A 868 24.30 -25.79 -46.00
N ASP A 869 24.53 -24.52 -46.32
CA ASP A 869 23.62 -23.46 -45.85
C ASP A 869 22.20 -23.62 -46.40
N TYR A 870 22.08 -24.07 -47.63
CA TYR A 870 20.78 -24.43 -48.24
C TYR A 870 20.13 -25.65 -47.58
N ALA A 871 20.91 -26.69 -47.29
CA ALA A 871 20.42 -27.90 -46.61
C ALA A 871 19.96 -27.59 -45.18
N GLU A 872 20.70 -26.78 -44.42
CA GLU A 872 20.31 -26.34 -43.07
C GLU A 872 19.09 -25.45 -43.11
N PHE A 873 18.97 -24.57 -44.10
CA PHE A 873 17.76 -23.76 -44.30
C PHE A 873 16.54 -24.62 -44.60
N ALA A 874 16.63 -25.57 -45.55
CA ALA A 874 15.53 -26.45 -45.90
C ALA A 874 15.04 -27.26 -44.71
N ARG A 875 15.93 -27.82 -43.92
CA ARG A 875 15.60 -28.54 -42.67
C ARG A 875 14.90 -27.68 -41.65
N LEU A 876 15.32 -26.43 -41.51
CA LEU A 876 14.67 -25.50 -40.59
C LEU A 876 13.26 -25.15 -41.05
N VAL A 877 13.06 -24.96 -42.36
CA VAL A 877 11.75 -24.72 -42.93
C VAL A 877 10.84 -25.94 -42.77
N ASP A 878 11.38 -27.17 -42.89
CA ASP A 878 10.59 -28.35 -42.62
C ASP A 878 10.03 -28.45 -41.17
N SER A 879 10.64 -27.77 -40.22
CA SER A 879 10.18 -27.73 -38.84
C SER A 879 9.07 -26.72 -38.58
N MET A 880 8.67 -25.94 -39.57
CA MET A 880 7.65 -24.91 -39.44
C MET A 880 6.75 -24.87 -40.70
N GLU A 881 5.59 -24.25 -40.54
CA GLU A 881 4.68 -24.03 -41.66
C GLU A 881 5.27 -23.06 -42.71
N THR A 882 5.23 -23.41 -43.99
CA THR A 882 5.84 -22.61 -45.07
C THR A 882 5.31 -21.18 -45.11
N ASP A 883 4.04 -20.97 -44.83
CA ASP A 883 3.45 -19.64 -44.74
C ASP A 883 4.03 -18.82 -43.56
N THR A 884 4.34 -19.46 -42.43
CA THR A 884 5.00 -18.85 -41.28
C THR A 884 6.46 -18.50 -41.61
N ALA A 885 7.18 -19.38 -42.31
CA ALA A 885 8.54 -19.09 -42.75
C ALA A 885 8.57 -17.90 -43.74
N ALA A 886 7.66 -17.89 -44.72
CA ALA A 886 7.55 -16.78 -45.65
C ALA A 886 7.23 -15.44 -44.96
N ARG A 887 6.34 -15.44 -43.98
CA ARG A 887 6.01 -14.26 -43.18
C ARG A 887 7.21 -13.70 -42.40
N VAL A 888 8.05 -14.55 -41.83
CA VAL A 888 9.27 -14.17 -41.14
C VAL A 888 10.28 -13.56 -42.09
N LEU A 889 10.45 -14.14 -43.26
CA LEU A 889 11.44 -13.78 -44.27
C LEU A 889 11.09 -12.55 -45.09
N THR A 890 9.82 -12.30 -45.41
CA THR A 890 9.37 -11.04 -46.00
C THR A 890 9.69 -9.84 -45.13
N GLY A 891 9.72 -10.05 -43.81
CA GLY A 891 10.12 -9.02 -42.83
C GLY A 891 11.63 -8.79 -42.66
N MET A 892 12.52 -9.43 -43.42
CA MET A 892 13.97 -9.36 -43.27
C MET A 892 14.52 -7.93 -43.30
N ASP A 893 13.95 -7.05 -44.10
CA ASP A 893 14.39 -5.65 -44.23
C ASP A 893 14.21 -4.80 -42.96
N ARG A 894 13.40 -5.28 -42.01
CA ARG A 894 13.24 -4.65 -40.68
C ARG A 894 14.43 -4.91 -39.76
N TYR A 895 15.10 -6.03 -39.96
CA TYR A 895 16.19 -6.51 -39.09
C TYR A 895 17.57 -6.29 -39.71
N TYR A 896 17.62 -6.25 -41.02
CA TYR A 896 18.87 -6.05 -41.82
C TYR A 896 18.73 -4.87 -42.79
N CYS A 897 19.74 -4.07 -42.94
CA CYS A 897 19.71 -2.95 -43.88
C CYS A 897 20.90 -2.96 -44.78
N GLY A 898 20.70 -2.60 -46.03
CA GLY A 898 21.80 -2.26 -46.94
C GLY A 898 22.31 -0.82 -46.75
N LYS A 899 23.54 -0.52 -47.17
CA LYS A 899 24.10 0.86 -47.19
C LYS A 899 23.27 1.81 -48.07
N ARG A 900 22.39 1.32 -48.93
CA ARG A 900 21.44 2.10 -49.74
C ARG A 900 20.02 1.74 -49.36
N THR A 901 19.24 2.70 -48.91
CA THR A 901 17.84 2.61 -48.52
C THR A 901 16.95 2.27 -49.71
N ARG A 902 16.79 0.98 -49.99
CA ARG A 902 15.67 0.47 -50.80
C ARG A 902 14.83 -0.44 -49.90
N THR A 903 13.53 -0.19 -49.82
CA THR A 903 12.56 -1.09 -49.18
C THR A 903 12.62 -2.46 -49.86
N HIS A 904 12.54 -3.52 -49.03
CA HIS A 904 12.52 -4.93 -49.49
C HIS A 904 13.78 -5.46 -50.20
N TRP A 905 14.93 -4.81 -50.00
CA TRP A 905 16.15 -5.19 -50.73
C TRP A 905 16.76 -6.54 -50.25
N VAL A 906 16.78 -6.79 -48.95
CA VAL A 906 17.31 -8.04 -48.36
C VAL A 906 16.35 -9.21 -48.67
N ALA A 907 15.05 -9.01 -48.44
CA ALA A 907 14.03 -9.99 -48.74
C ALA A 907 14.03 -10.34 -50.22
N THR A 908 14.13 -9.37 -51.15
CA THR A 908 14.19 -9.59 -52.60
C THR A 908 15.43 -10.37 -52.98
N GLN A 909 16.58 -10.09 -52.42
CA GLN A 909 17.80 -10.87 -52.68
C GLN A 909 17.70 -12.30 -52.15
N LEU A 910 17.06 -12.50 -51.02
CA LEU A 910 16.80 -13.82 -50.47
C LEU A 910 15.86 -14.63 -51.40
N VAL A 911 14.78 -14.02 -51.87
CA VAL A 911 13.86 -14.67 -52.85
C VAL A 911 14.60 -15.13 -54.07
N ARG A 912 15.45 -14.25 -54.68
CA ARG A 912 16.27 -14.61 -55.88
C ARG A 912 17.19 -15.82 -55.61
N ARG A 913 17.81 -15.87 -54.46
CA ARG A 913 18.68 -16.97 -54.04
C ARG A 913 17.90 -18.28 -53.81
N LEU A 914 16.72 -18.18 -53.19
CA LEU A 914 15.88 -19.35 -52.93
C LEU A 914 15.16 -19.85 -54.18
N ALA A 915 14.82 -18.99 -55.10
CA ALA A 915 14.18 -19.37 -56.37
C ALA A 915 15.12 -20.12 -57.34
N ASP A 916 16.44 -19.78 -57.31
CA ASP A 916 17.45 -20.46 -58.14
C ASP A 916 18.72 -20.74 -57.29
N PRO A 917 18.69 -21.79 -56.47
CA PRO A 917 19.80 -22.17 -55.61
C PRO A 917 21.02 -22.62 -56.40
N ARG A 918 22.06 -21.77 -56.43
CA ARG A 918 23.35 -22.06 -57.11
C ARG A 918 24.47 -21.92 -56.06
N PRO A 919 24.79 -23.00 -55.34
CA PRO A 919 25.88 -22.96 -54.34
C PRO A 919 27.21 -22.66 -55.02
N SER A 920 28.14 -22.05 -54.26
CA SER A 920 29.47 -21.68 -54.72
C SER A 920 30.51 -22.80 -54.50
N ASP A 921 30.17 -23.80 -53.69
CA ASP A 921 30.98 -25.00 -53.38
C ASP A 921 30.61 -26.12 -54.37
N ASP A 922 31.48 -27.14 -54.49
CA ASP A 922 31.31 -28.26 -55.39
C ASP A 922 30.03 -29.05 -55.00
N PRO A 923 29.09 -29.32 -55.95
CA PRO A 923 27.86 -30.10 -55.66
C PRO A 923 28.13 -31.54 -55.24
N ASP A 924 29.30 -32.08 -55.56
CA ASP A 924 29.71 -33.47 -55.24
C ASP A 924 30.28 -33.65 -53.84
N ALA A 925 30.33 -32.61 -53.04
CA ALA A 925 30.66 -32.77 -51.63
C ALA A 925 29.62 -33.64 -50.93
N PRO A 926 29.98 -34.67 -50.16
CA PRO A 926 29.01 -35.62 -49.58
C PRO A 926 28.15 -34.94 -48.55
N VAL A 927 27.03 -34.43 -48.97
CA VAL A 927 25.91 -34.01 -48.12
C VAL A 927 24.91 -35.17 -48.16
N GLU A 928 24.62 -35.77 -47.02
CA GLU A 928 23.63 -36.85 -46.87
C GLU A 928 22.18 -36.38 -47.20
N THR A 929 22.01 -35.32 -47.96
CA THR A 929 20.70 -34.73 -48.24
C THR A 929 20.44 -34.73 -49.71
N ASP A 930 19.21 -35.13 -50.10
CA ASP A 930 18.71 -35.09 -51.46
C ASP A 930 18.65 -33.60 -51.91
N TRP A 931 19.49 -33.24 -52.87
CA TRP A 931 19.60 -31.85 -53.34
C TRP A 931 18.31 -31.40 -54.04
N ASP A 932 17.58 -32.28 -54.72
CA ASP A 932 16.35 -31.95 -55.37
C ASP A 932 15.24 -31.58 -54.35
N GLN A 933 15.20 -32.26 -53.22
CA GLN A 933 14.31 -31.86 -52.12
C GLN A 933 14.68 -30.49 -51.53
N VAL A 934 15.98 -30.21 -51.35
CA VAL A 934 16.45 -28.92 -50.88
C VAL A 934 16.01 -27.79 -51.82
N ARG A 935 16.22 -27.99 -53.14
CA ARG A 935 15.78 -27.04 -54.18
C ARG A 935 14.26 -26.79 -54.14
N GLN A 936 13.48 -27.89 -54.04
CA GLN A 936 12.03 -27.78 -54.00
C GLN A 936 11.54 -27.03 -52.77
N ARG A 937 12.16 -27.23 -51.60
CA ARG A 937 11.84 -26.50 -50.39
C ARG A 937 12.20 -25.00 -50.49
N CYS A 938 13.39 -24.68 -50.99
CA CYS A 938 13.78 -23.31 -51.25
C CYS A 938 12.80 -22.61 -52.19
N LEU A 939 12.42 -23.26 -53.27
CA LEU A 939 11.45 -22.74 -54.24
C LEU A 939 10.09 -22.51 -53.60
N SER A 940 9.58 -23.45 -52.81
CA SER A 940 8.27 -23.32 -52.16
C SER A 940 8.21 -22.10 -51.24
N VAL A 941 9.28 -21.83 -50.50
CA VAL A 941 9.39 -20.64 -49.63
C VAL A 941 9.49 -19.36 -50.46
N ALA A 942 10.27 -19.37 -51.56
CA ALA A 942 10.39 -18.22 -52.47
C ALA A 942 9.03 -17.83 -53.06
N VAL A 943 8.24 -18.81 -53.49
CA VAL A 943 6.88 -18.60 -54.01
C VAL A 943 5.97 -18.01 -52.95
N ALA A 944 5.95 -18.62 -51.77
CA ALA A 944 5.12 -18.13 -50.65
C ALA A 944 5.52 -16.72 -50.17
N MET A 945 6.81 -16.34 -50.30
CA MET A 945 7.24 -14.97 -50.05
C MET A 945 6.73 -13.98 -51.10
N LEU A 946 6.71 -14.36 -52.39
CA LEU A 946 6.19 -13.54 -53.47
C LEU A 946 4.68 -13.32 -53.35
N ASP A 947 3.94 -14.39 -53.11
CA ASP A 947 2.47 -14.32 -52.94
C ASP A 947 2.10 -13.36 -51.78
N ARG A 948 2.88 -13.32 -50.74
CA ARG A 948 2.66 -12.39 -49.62
C ARG A 948 3.01 -10.95 -49.96
N THR A 949 4.04 -10.70 -50.73
CA THR A 949 4.41 -9.35 -51.15
C THR A 949 3.33 -8.73 -52.03
N GLU A 950 2.76 -9.51 -52.94
CA GLU A 950 1.62 -9.09 -53.79
C GLU A 950 0.36 -8.81 -52.96
N LEU A 951 0.10 -9.59 -51.92
CA LEU A 951 -1.02 -9.37 -50.98
C LEU A 951 -0.85 -8.15 -50.08
N GLU A 952 0.39 -7.79 -49.73
CA GLU A 952 0.68 -6.58 -48.95
C GLU A 952 0.67 -5.30 -49.80
N GLU A 953 1.04 -5.39 -51.07
CA GLU A 953 0.93 -4.28 -52.04
C GLU A 953 -0.53 -4.02 -52.51
N ALA A 954 -1.39 -5.06 -52.46
CA ALA A 954 -2.83 -4.93 -52.75
C ALA A 954 -3.68 -4.42 -51.58
N ARG A 955 -3.10 -4.25 -50.41
CA ARG A 955 -3.73 -3.70 -49.21
C ARG A 955 -3.22 -2.30 -48.90
#